data_c30b38411e2d6e1b3c5b0354526929ac
#
_entry.id   c30b38411e2d6e1b3c5b0354526929ac
#
_cell.length_a   1.000
_cell.length_b   1.000
_cell.length_c   1.000
_cell.angle_alpha   90.00
_cell.angle_beta   90.00
_cell.angle_gamma   90.00
#
_symmetry.space_group_name_H-M   'P 1'
#
loop_
_entity.id
_entity.type
_entity.pdbx_description
1 polymer ?
#
loop_
_entity_poly.entity_id
_entity_poly.type
_entity_poly.pdbx_seq_one_letter_code
_entity_poly.pdbx_strand_id
1 'polypeptide(L)'
;MNKTLKYISPAKSFTEALPLGNGSLGAMVYGGVPEEKITLNYDTFWSGTGHREEKEIDSSTLERARKLIFEEKFWEAEEYMKKNMLGFYNESYMPLGILSYVFEKVDEPKEYVRFLDLENAIFTSKFKNNETEYISKMFISNPAKALVIKITANGMDKLDLKVKLDSEVQHTIKTEKECCLYVSGNAPSNVQPNYVACENPIVYDEKNPGMAFCCYLQVTHKGGTVSADLDGLKIQEAEEVVFYLTAADGYKKYNQRIETNPEVCEKSCGNQIQKLNSKTYKELEEEHIADYQSVYKNVSLELEEIENDLPTDERLKRVQNGKQDLGLSCLFFHYNRYLMIACSRKGTQPANLQGIWSESIRPVWSSNWTININTEMNYWLNGPCNLIESFTAFVDFVEELSHAGEETAKKQCRCSGWTANHNVDIWRQTGPVDGEPKYAYWPMGGVWLCSQSYEYYRYSRDLEYLKNKIYPSLRGSVLFCLDWLQQREDGLYYTAPSTSPENTFKDGEGHACGVSYMTTMDLAIIKELFANYLEACNVLEIKEDLIEQVNERSKLLPNYQIGRTGKIQEWIKDFEEFDVGHRHFSPVFGFHPGHSIKKTDTELVKACQKFIEEKVANYKQQIGWSCAWLINLWARLGDGTKANYYYEELLRQSVYNNLFDLHPPLGETEGEREVFQIDGNFGSASAVAEMLLSSEDGKITILPALPESWESGKVKGLLAVGGVEVDIAWKNKKPISISLCSSVDQFINIFYGNKKLTEKIELKKQEQQIIDLHSCEWI
;
A
#
# COMPACT_ATOMS: atom_id res chain seq x y z
N MET A 1 -21.26 -12.13 -11.50
CA MET A 1 -19.95 -12.74 -11.16
C MET A 1 -19.85 -12.87 -9.65
N ASN A 2 -19.46 -14.04 -9.15
CA ASN A 2 -19.30 -14.27 -7.70
C ASN A 2 -17.98 -13.61 -7.24
N LYS A 3 -18.06 -12.59 -6.37
CA LYS A 3 -16.91 -11.87 -5.81
C LYS A 3 -16.49 -12.50 -4.48
N THR A 4 -16.13 -13.77 -4.51
CA THR A 4 -15.84 -14.57 -3.33
C THR A 4 -14.55 -15.36 -3.50
N LEU A 5 -13.62 -15.23 -2.54
CA LEU A 5 -12.50 -16.17 -2.41
C LEU A 5 -13.03 -17.41 -1.69
N LYS A 6 -12.91 -18.60 -2.30
CA LYS A 6 -13.49 -19.86 -1.80
C LYS A 6 -12.43 -20.94 -1.71
N TYR A 7 -12.40 -21.66 -0.59
CA TYR A 7 -11.49 -22.78 -0.34
C TYR A 7 -12.24 -23.94 0.32
N ILE A 8 -11.80 -25.17 0.06
CA ILE A 8 -12.41 -26.41 0.58
C ILE A 8 -11.58 -27.09 1.66
N SER A 9 -10.55 -26.40 2.17
CA SER A 9 -9.71 -26.85 3.28
C SER A 9 -9.34 -25.68 4.18
N PRO A 10 -9.07 -25.90 5.48
CA PRO A 10 -8.48 -24.91 6.36
C PRO A 10 -7.12 -24.41 5.84
N ALA A 11 -6.75 -23.19 6.21
CA ALA A 11 -5.40 -22.67 5.95
C ALA A 11 -4.38 -23.34 6.87
N LYS A 12 -3.20 -23.64 6.34
CA LYS A 12 -2.07 -24.23 7.07
C LYS A 12 -0.99 -23.20 7.41
N SER A 13 -1.01 -22.05 6.72
CA SER A 13 -0.03 -20.98 6.87
C SER A 13 -0.71 -19.61 6.79
N PHE A 14 0.01 -18.58 7.20
CA PHE A 14 -0.41 -17.18 7.07
C PHE A 14 -0.79 -16.83 5.62
N THR A 15 -0.04 -17.30 4.64
CA THR A 15 -0.24 -17.05 3.21
C THR A 15 -1.36 -17.88 2.56
N GLU A 16 -2.04 -18.71 3.35
CA GLU A 16 -3.30 -19.38 2.98
C GLU A 16 -4.49 -18.82 3.75
N ALA A 17 -4.26 -18.15 4.90
CA ALA A 17 -5.30 -17.51 5.70
C ALA A 17 -5.94 -16.33 4.95
N LEU A 18 -7.16 -15.96 5.35
CA LEU A 18 -7.91 -14.87 4.71
C LEU A 18 -7.92 -13.61 5.57
N PRO A 19 -7.60 -12.46 4.98
CA PRO A 19 -7.49 -11.20 5.71
C PRO A 19 -8.85 -10.57 5.98
N LEU A 20 -9.02 -10.02 7.19
CA LEU A 20 -10.07 -9.06 7.55
C LEU A 20 -9.44 -7.78 8.08
N GLY A 21 -10.14 -6.64 7.96
CA GLY A 21 -9.65 -5.38 8.51
C GLY A 21 -10.61 -4.21 8.36
N ASN A 22 -10.31 -3.14 9.12
CA ASN A 22 -11.05 -1.86 9.09
C ASN A 22 -10.13 -0.64 9.06
N GLY A 23 -8.88 -0.83 8.64
CA GLY A 23 -7.83 0.18 8.64
C GLY A 23 -7.03 0.24 9.94
N SER A 24 -7.65 0.03 11.11
CA SER A 24 -6.95 0.03 12.41
C SER A 24 -6.68 -1.37 12.94
N LEU A 25 -7.69 -2.24 12.96
CA LEU A 25 -7.58 -3.63 13.39
C LEU A 25 -7.53 -4.53 12.16
N GLY A 26 -6.54 -5.40 12.09
CA GLY A 26 -6.38 -6.44 11.09
C GLY A 26 -6.46 -7.83 11.70
N ALA A 27 -6.94 -8.80 10.94
CA ALA A 27 -6.91 -10.21 11.34
C ALA A 27 -6.64 -11.11 10.14
N MET A 28 -5.87 -12.20 10.36
CA MET A 28 -5.75 -13.30 9.41
C MET A 28 -6.48 -14.51 9.97
N VAL A 29 -7.50 -14.96 9.25
CA VAL A 29 -8.40 -16.04 9.67
C VAL A 29 -8.05 -17.33 8.94
N TYR A 30 -7.69 -18.37 9.70
CA TYR A 30 -7.25 -19.65 9.13
C TYR A 30 -8.43 -20.57 8.73
N GLY A 31 -9.59 -20.39 9.36
CA GLY A 31 -10.74 -21.29 9.17
C GLY A 31 -10.46 -22.69 9.70
N GLY A 32 -9.67 -22.81 10.76
CA GLY A 32 -9.21 -24.09 11.32
C GLY A 32 -10.32 -24.92 11.95
N VAL A 33 -10.22 -26.24 11.82
CA VAL A 33 -11.11 -27.23 12.46
C VAL A 33 -10.27 -28.44 12.81
N PRO A 34 -10.30 -28.96 14.07
CA PRO A 34 -11.12 -28.49 15.20
C PRO A 34 -10.61 -27.20 15.86
N GLU A 35 -9.39 -26.75 15.57
CA GLU A 35 -8.77 -25.56 16.15
C GLU A 35 -8.74 -24.41 15.14
N GLU A 36 -9.41 -23.30 15.49
CA GLU A 36 -9.28 -22.02 14.77
C GLU A 36 -8.15 -21.19 15.34
N LYS A 37 -7.40 -20.54 14.45
CA LYS A 37 -6.38 -19.55 14.78
C LYS A 37 -6.71 -18.24 14.04
N ILE A 38 -6.65 -17.13 14.75
CA ILE A 38 -6.83 -15.78 14.21
C ILE A 38 -5.68 -14.93 14.72
N THR A 39 -4.76 -14.50 13.83
CA THR A 39 -3.70 -13.57 14.21
C THR A 39 -4.22 -12.15 14.07
N LEU A 40 -3.85 -11.28 15.00
CA LEU A 40 -4.37 -9.92 15.14
C LEU A 40 -3.24 -8.89 14.98
N ASN A 41 -3.54 -7.80 14.30
CA ASN A 41 -2.65 -6.66 14.13
C ASN A 41 -3.40 -5.37 14.46
N TYR A 42 -2.65 -4.33 14.86
CA TYR A 42 -3.19 -2.99 15.05
C TYR A 42 -2.26 -1.97 14.39
N ASP A 43 -2.80 -1.05 13.60
CA ASP A 43 -2.03 -0.18 12.69
C ASP A 43 -0.96 0.67 13.39
N THR A 44 -1.16 0.99 14.66
CA THR A 44 -0.25 1.78 15.48
C THR A 44 0.64 0.96 16.43
N PHE A 45 0.54 -0.39 16.42
CA PHE A 45 1.31 -1.22 17.33
C PHE A 45 2.70 -1.55 16.78
N TRP A 46 3.67 -0.75 17.22
CA TRP A 46 5.08 -0.82 16.81
C TRP A 46 6.00 -0.90 18.02
N SER A 47 7.24 -1.38 17.81
CA SER A 47 8.31 -1.25 18.80
C SER A 47 8.76 0.20 18.97
N GLY A 48 9.60 0.44 19.96
CA GLY A 48 10.17 1.76 20.22
C GLY A 48 9.52 2.51 21.37
N THR A 49 10.13 3.63 21.73
CA THR A 49 9.75 4.44 22.90
C THR A 49 9.34 5.87 22.54
N GLY A 50 9.22 6.16 21.24
CA GLY A 50 8.86 7.46 20.72
C GLY A 50 9.80 7.96 19.63
N HIS A 51 9.55 9.16 19.14
CA HIS A 51 10.41 9.82 18.15
C HIS A 51 11.82 10.01 18.70
N ARG A 52 12.82 9.68 17.89
CA ARG A 52 14.24 9.89 18.17
C ARG A 52 14.73 11.14 17.43
N GLU A 53 15.55 11.95 18.11
CA GLU A 53 16.18 13.09 17.44
C GLU A 53 17.07 12.62 16.28
N GLU A 54 16.97 13.32 15.16
CA GLU A 54 17.80 13.05 14.00
C GLU A 54 19.27 13.37 14.30
N LYS A 55 20.14 12.46 13.80
CA LYS A 55 21.60 12.66 13.88
C LYS A 55 22.00 13.94 13.15
N GLU A 56 22.74 14.80 13.80
CA GLU A 56 23.30 15.99 13.15
C GLU A 56 24.48 15.60 12.27
N ILE A 57 24.48 16.03 11.01
CA ILE A 57 25.58 15.89 10.07
C ILE A 57 26.26 17.26 9.96
N ASP A 58 27.55 17.30 10.27
CA ASP A 58 28.35 18.53 10.12
C ASP A 58 28.36 19.00 8.66
N SER A 59 28.34 20.33 8.44
CA SER A 59 28.35 20.91 7.10
C SER A 59 29.58 20.48 6.31
N SER A 60 30.73 20.37 6.94
CA SER A 60 31.97 19.91 6.32
C SER A 60 31.89 18.46 5.84
N THR A 61 31.08 17.64 6.51
CA THR A 61 30.82 16.24 6.10
C THR A 61 30.03 16.19 4.79
N LEU A 62 28.93 16.96 4.70
CA LEU A 62 28.13 17.05 3.49
C LEU A 62 28.93 17.65 2.33
N GLU A 63 29.67 18.74 2.58
CA GLU A 63 30.54 19.38 1.58
C GLU A 63 31.63 18.43 1.07
N ARG A 64 32.21 17.62 1.96
CA ARG A 64 33.22 16.62 1.57
C ARG A 64 32.60 15.54 0.68
N ALA A 65 31.42 15.03 1.01
CA ALA A 65 30.71 14.07 0.17
C ALA A 65 30.40 14.67 -1.21
N ARG A 66 29.84 15.88 -1.27
CA ARG A 66 29.57 16.61 -2.52
C ARG A 66 30.82 16.81 -3.36
N LYS A 67 31.94 17.20 -2.72
CA LYS A 67 33.22 17.38 -3.41
C LYS A 67 33.68 16.08 -4.07
N LEU A 68 33.67 14.95 -3.36
CA LEU A 68 34.06 13.65 -3.91
C LEU A 68 33.14 13.26 -5.09
N ILE A 69 31.84 13.46 -4.98
CA ILE A 69 30.85 13.16 -6.02
C ILE A 69 31.12 14.02 -7.28
N PHE A 70 31.32 15.32 -7.12
CA PHE A 70 31.62 16.23 -8.27
C PHE A 70 33.00 16.05 -8.88
N GLU A 71 33.99 15.49 -8.11
CA GLU A 71 35.26 15.02 -8.62
C GLU A 71 35.16 13.62 -9.28
N GLU A 72 33.96 13.03 -9.34
CA GLU A 72 33.65 11.70 -9.88
C GLU A 72 34.38 10.55 -9.16
N LYS A 73 34.72 10.75 -7.91
CA LYS A 73 35.25 9.75 -6.99
C LYS A 73 34.10 9.04 -6.26
N PHE A 74 33.25 8.36 -7.05
CA PHE A 74 31.98 7.86 -6.58
C PHE A 74 32.13 6.79 -5.50
N TRP A 75 33.06 5.85 -5.66
CA TRP A 75 33.32 4.82 -4.66
C TRP A 75 33.84 5.43 -3.34
N GLU A 76 34.79 6.37 -3.41
CA GLU A 76 35.27 7.06 -2.21
C GLU A 76 34.14 7.86 -1.52
N ALA A 77 33.24 8.45 -2.29
CA ALA A 77 32.10 9.19 -1.78
C ALA A 77 31.14 8.26 -1.04
N GLU A 78 30.82 7.10 -1.62
CA GLU A 78 29.92 6.10 -1.04
C GLU A 78 30.45 5.55 0.27
N GLU A 79 31.72 5.14 0.32
CA GLU A 79 32.38 4.69 1.55
C GLU A 79 32.44 5.78 2.63
N TYR A 80 32.67 7.03 2.21
CA TYR A 80 32.67 8.16 3.11
C TYR A 80 31.26 8.42 3.69
N MET A 81 30.22 8.38 2.88
CA MET A 81 28.82 8.56 3.29
C MET A 81 28.37 7.44 4.23
N LYS A 82 28.69 6.19 3.89
CA LYS A 82 28.38 5.01 4.72
C LYS A 82 28.90 5.18 6.14
N LYS A 83 30.11 5.67 6.29
CA LYS A 83 30.75 5.85 7.61
C LYS A 83 30.22 7.06 8.39
N ASN A 84 29.83 8.14 7.73
CA ASN A 84 29.65 9.45 8.37
C ASN A 84 28.21 10.00 8.30
N MET A 85 27.38 9.52 7.35
CA MET A 85 26.11 10.16 7.02
C MET A 85 24.87 9.27 7.28
N LEU A 86 25.04 8.00 7.63
CA LEU A 86 23.95 7.10 7.94
C LEU A 86 23.53 7.19 9.42
N GLY A 87 22.31 6.82 9.72
CA GLY A 87 21.67 7.03 11.01
C GLY A 87 21.25 5.74 11.73
N PHE A 88 19.98 5.67 12.15
CA PHE A 88 19.43 4.58 12.94
C PHE A 88 18.50 3.71 12.08
N TYR A 89 18.43 2.41 12.39
CA TYR A 89 17.38 1.57 11.84
C TYR A 89 16.00 1.99 12.34
N ASN A 90 14.98 1.77 11.52
CA ASN A 90 13.58 1.96 11.90
C ASN A 90 13.17 0.96 12.98
N GLU A 91 12.16 1.34 13.75
CA GLU A 91 11.42 0.44 14.60
C GLU A 91 10.53 -0.51 13.78
N SER A 92 10.01 -1.56 14.42
CA SER A 92 9.33 -2.67 13.76
C SER A 92 7.83 -2.64 13.99
N TYR A 93 7.05 -2.83 12.92
CA TYR A 93 5.64 -3.19 12.99
C TYR A 93 5.49 -4.62 13.53
N MET A 94 4.47 -4.89 14.38
CA MET A 94 4.39 -6.16 15.10
C MET A 94 2.97 -6.74 15.14
N PRO A 95 2.83 -8.08 15.31
CA PRO A 95 1.55 -8.68 15.67
C PRO A 95 1.12 -8.25 17.07
N LEU A 96 -0.20 -8.03 17.23
CA LEU A 96 -0.79 -7.63 18.51
C LEU A 96 -1.13 -8.83 19.40
N GLY A 97 -1.68 -9.89 18.80
CA GLY A 97 -2.09 -11.07 19.55
C GLY A 97 -2.65 -12.18 18.67
N ILE A 98 -3.07 -13.26 19.33
CA ILE A 98 -3.63 -14.45 18.69
C ILE A 98 -4.90 -14.85 19.48
N LEU A 99 -6.05 -14.86 18.79
CA LEU A 99 -7.28 -15.48 19.28
C LEU A 99 -7.35 -16.90 18.74
N SER A 100 -7.53 -17.87 19.61
CA SER A 100 -7.78 -19.26 19.20
C SER A 100 -8.97 -19.86 19.94
N TYR A 101 -9.66 -20.78 19.27
CA TYR A 101 -10.68 -21.59 19.92
C TYR A 101 -10.74 -23.00 19.33
N VAL A 102 -11.04 -23.97 20.18
CA VAL A 102 -11.10 -25.39 19.85
C VAL A 102 -12.52 -25.91 20.02
N PHE A 103 -13.05 -26.58 19.02
CA PHE A 103 -14.29 -27.35 19.10
C PHE A 103 -14.00 -28.68 19.78
N GLU A 104 -14.33 -28.79 21.09
CA GLU A 104 -13.92 -29.95 21.93
C GLU A 104 -14.57 -31.28 21.51
N LYS A 105 -15.71 -31.25 20.80
CA LYS A 105 -16.48 -32.45 20.40
C LYS A 105 -16.50 -32.67 18.87
N VAL A 106 -15.57 -32.08 18.15
CA VAL A 106 -15.45 -32.25 16.68
C VAL A 106 -14.23 -33.09 16.36
N ASP A 107 -14.45 -34.29 15.84
CA ASP A 107 -13.39 -35.26 15.54
C ASP A 107 -13.12 -35.39 14.03
N GLU A 108 -14.17 -35.48 13.20
CA GLU A 108 -14.08 -35.71 11.75
C GLU A 108 -14.95 -34.73 10.97
N PRO A 109 -14.48 -33.50 10.73
CA PRO A 109 -15.23 -32.52 9.97
C PRO A 109 -15.38 -32.95 8.51
N LYS A 110 -16.61 -32.85 7.98
CA LYS A 110 -16.97 -33.16 6.59
C LYS A 110 -17.58 -31.94 5.92
N GLU A 111 -17.67 -31.97 4.59
CA GLU A 111 -18.29 -30.92 3.80
C GLU A 111 -17.74 -29.51 4.14
N TYR A 112 -16.42 -29.42 4.38
CA TYR A 112 -15.78 -28.19 4.78
C TYR A 112 -15.71 -27.18 3.62
N VAL A 113 -16.03 -25.93 3.91
CA VAL A 113 -15.81 -24.79 3.03
C VAL A 113 -15.51 -23.53 3.87
N ARG A 114 -14.57 -22.72 3.40
CA ARG A 114 -14.38 -21.35 3.89
C ARG A 114 -14.36 -20.37 2.72
N PHE A 115 -14.85 -19.16 2.97
CA PHE A 115 -14.87 -18.13 1.95
C PHE A 115 -14.87 -16.74 2.53
N LEU A 116 -14.34 -15.80 1.77
CA LEU A 116 -14.39 -14.36 2.01
C LEU A 116 -15.29 -13.73 0.96
N ASP A 117 -16.43 -13.19 1.40
CA ASP A 117 -17.35 -12.41 0.58
C ASP A 117 -16.82 -10.98 0.46
N LEU A 118 -16.33 -10.62 -0.73
CA LEU A 118 -15.78 -9.29 -0.99
C LEU A 118 -16.86 -8.20 -1.09
N GLU A 119 -18.13 -8.55 -1.31
CA GLU A 119 -19.19 -7.55 -1.38
C GLU A 119 -19.65 -7.07 0.00
N ASN A 120 -19.46 -7.90 1.02
CA ASN A 120 -19.87 -7.61 2.39
C ASN A 120 -18.69 -7.57 3.39
N ALA A 121 -17.47 -7.89 2.96
CA ALA A 121 -16.28 -8.03 3.82
C ALA A 121 -16.52 -8.99 5.01
N ILE A 122 -17.12 -10.14 4.74
CA ILE A 122 -17.47 -11.16 5.74
C ILE A 122 -16.75 -12.46 5.38
N PHE A 123 -15.96 -12.97 6.34
CA PHE A 123 -15.46 -14.34 6.30
C PHE A 123 -16.53 -15.31 6.82
N THR A 124 -16.62 -16.47 6.19
CA THR A 124 -17.47 -17.57 6.67
C THR A 124 -16.74 -18.91 6.53
N SER A 125 -16.76 -19.72 7.57
CA SER A 125 -16.42 -21.14 7.49
C SER A 125 -17.61 -22.01 7.87
N LYS A 126 -17.75 -23.15 7.18
CA LYS A 126 -18.83 -24.13 7.40
C LYS A 126 -18.28 -25.52 7.34
N PHE A 127 -18.75 -26.38 8.21
CA PHE A 127 -18.46 -27.81 8.15
C PHE A 127 -19.58 -28.61 8.85
N LYS A 128 -19.63 -29.91 8.59
CA LYS A 128 -20.50 -30.83 9.31
C LYS A 128 -19.67 -31.76 10.19
N ASN A 129 -20.18 -32.02 11.37
CA ASN A 129 -19.73 -33.14 12.22
C ASN A 129 -20.97 -33.91 12.61
N ASN A 130 -21.02 -35.22 12.26
CA ASN A 130 -22.27 -36.02 12.29
C ASN A 130 -23.37 -35.33 11.45
N GLU A 131 -24.56 -35.09 12.04
CA GLU A 131 -25.70 -34.45 11.41
C GLU A 131 -25.80 -32.95 11.77
N THR A 132 -24.81 -32.40 12.49
CA THR A 132 -24.82 -31.00 12.91
C THR A 132 -23.92 -30.16 12.00
N GLU A 133 -24.49 -29.09 11.46
CA GLU A 133 -23.76 -28.10 10.70
C GLU A 133 -23.24 -26.98 11.62
N TYR A 134 -21.94 -26.71 11.58
CA TYR A 134 -21.28 -25.63 12.29
C TYR A 134 -20.98 -24.50 11.31
N ILE A 135 -21.32 -23.27 11.71
CA ILE A 135 -21.08 -22.07 10.90
C ILE A 135 -20.42 -21.03 11.77
N SER A 136 -19.26 -20.53 11.32
CA SER A 136 -18.58 -19.36 11.88
C SER A 136 -18.62 -18.21 10.87
N LYS A 137 -19.13 -17.05 11.29
CA LYS A 137 -19.11 -15.79 10.50
C LYS A 137 -18.29 -14.76 11.24
N MET A 138 -17.40 -14.04 10.52
CA MET A 138 -16.49 -13.07 11.10
C MET A 138 -16.38 -11.82 10.23
N PHE A 139 -16.33 -10.67 10.87
CA PHE A 139 -16.05 -9.38 10.23
C PHE A 139 -15.38 -8.41 11.19
N ILE A 140 -14.60 -7.47 10.67
CA ILE A 140 -14.05 -6.36 11.45
C ILE A 140 -14.77 -5.08 11.05
N SER A 141 -15.58 -4.57 11.96
CA SER A 141 -16.42 -3.40 11.73
C SER A 141 -15.64 -2.11 11.95
N ASN A 142 -15.66 -1.19 10.98
CA ASN A 142 -15.10 0.14 11.15
C ASN A 142 -15.97 1.02 12.08
N PRO A 143 -17.31 1.07 11.98
CA PRO A 143 -18.13 1.80 12.93
C PRO A 143 -18.05 1.26 14.36
N ALA A 144 -18.00 -0.06 14.53
CA ALA A 144 -17.93 -0.71 15.84
C ALA A 144 -16.52 -0.75 16.43
N LYS A 145 -15.45 -0.55 15.60
CA LYS A 145 -14.03 -0.70 16.00
C LYS A 145 -13.76 -2.03 16.71
N ALA A 146 -14.28 -3.12 16.16
CA ALA A 146 -14.22 -4.45 16.77
C ALA A 146 -14.22 -5.56 15.71
N LEU A 147 -13.53 -6.68 16.04
CA LEU A 147 -13.76 -7.96 15.41
C LEU A 147 -14.99 -8.62 16.06
N VAL A 148 -15.94 -9.03 15.24
CA VAL A 148 -17.15 -9.72 15.66
C VAL A 148 -17.18 -11.11 15.03
N ILE A 149 -17.35 -12.15 15.87
CA ILE A 149 -17.38 -13.55 15.44
C ILE A 149 -18.68 -14.17 15.98
N LYS A 150 -19.47 -14.75 15.09
CA LYS A 150 -20.66 -15.52 15.47
C LYS A 150 -20.48 -16.97 15.07
N ILE A 151 -20.65 -17.88 16.03
CA ILE A 151 -20.56 -19.33 15.84
C ILE A 151 -21.93 -19.95 16.18
N THR A 152 -22.43 -20.83 15.31
CA THR A 152 -23.70 -21.54 15.50
C THR A 152 -23.55 -23.02 15.23
N ALA A 153 -24.28 -23.85 15.97
CA ALA A 153 -24.44 -25.28 15.72
C ALA A 153 -25.91 -25.57 15.35
N ASN A 154 -26.14 -25.98 14.11
CA ASN A 154 -27.46 -26.26 13.56
C ASN A 154 -27.68 -27.78 13.49
N GLY A 155 -28.22 -28.37 14.55
CA GLY A 155 -28.43 -29.81 14.66
C GLY A 155 -28.65 -30.27 16.10
N MET A 156 -28.35 -31.53 16.38
CA MET A 156 -28.52 -32.11 17.73
C MET A 156 -27.36 -31.75 18.67
N ASP A 157 -26.16 -31.64 18.13
CA ASP A 157 -24.98 -31.30 18.92
C ASP A 157 -24.99 -29.80 19.27
N LYS A 158 -24.34 -29.45 20.37
CA LYS A 158 -24.19 -28.09 20.88
C LYS A 158 -22.71 -27.66 20.76
N LEU A 159 -22.47 -26.36 20.95
CA LEU A 159 -21.14 -25.80 20.95
C LEU A 159 -20.45 -26.06 22.29
N ASP A 160 -19.33 -26.77 22.24
CA ASP A 160 -18.38 -26.92 23.34
C ASP A 160 -17.04 -26.36 22.84
N LEU A 161 -16.65 -25.21 23.39
CA LEU A 161 -15.47 -24.49 22.93
C LEU A 161 -14.51 -24.19 24.07
N LYS A 162 -13.21 -24.32 23.80
CA LYS A 162 -12.15 -23.77 24.64
C LYS A 162 -11.52 -22.58 23.92
N VAL A 163 -11.55 -21.41 24.53
CA VAL A 163 -11.13 -20.12 23.92
C VAL A 163 -9.90 -19.60 24.62
N LYS A 164 -8.88 -19.19 23.85
CA LYS A 164 -7.64 -18.58 24.35
C LYS A 164 -7.35 -17.30 23.62
N LEU A 165 -6.73 -16.37 24.35
CA LEU A 165 -6.17 -15.13 23.81
C LEU A 165 -4.72 -15.04 24.29
N ASP A 166 -3.78 -14.80 23.37
CA ASP A 166 -2.34 -14.82 23.63
C ASP A 166 -1.64 -13.72 22.82
N SER A 167 -0.36 -13.50 23.06
CA SER A 167 0.48 -12.57 22.30
C SER A 167 1.93 -13.07 22.27
N GLU A 168 2.66 -12.76 21.20
CA GLU A 168 4.08 -13.05 21.09
C GLU A 168 4.97 -12.06 21.86
N VAL A 169 4.45 -10.86 22.18
CA VAL A 169 5.15 -9.87 22.99
C VAL A 169 4.91 -10.09 24.48
N GLN A 170 5.73 -9.50 25.36
CA GLN A 170 5.57 -9.66 26.81
C GLN A 170 4.20 -9.15 27.28
N HIS A 171 3.44 -10.01 27.95
CA HIS A 171 2.07 -9.74 28.36
C HIS A 171 1.65 -10.44 29.63
N THR A 172 0.47 -10.08 30.12
CA THR A 172 -0.29 -10.79 31.15
C THR A 172 -1.67 -11.13 30.63
N ILE A 173 -2.20 -12.29 31.02
CA ILE A 173 -3.56 -12.72 30.71
C ILE A 173 -4.41 -12.52 31.96
N LYS A 174 -5.58 -11.91 31.81
CA LYS A 174 -6.53 -11.69 32.90
C LYS A 174 -7.94 -12.08 32.46
N THR A 175 -8.71 -12.61 33.39
CA THR A 175 -10.14 -12.87 33.23
C THR A 175 -10.95 -11.87 34.06
N GLU A 176 -11.99 -11.29 33.47
CA GLU A 176 -12.93 -10.42 34.18
C GLU A 176 -14.33 -10.98 34.01
N LYS A 177 -15.06 -11.23 35.12
CA LYS A 177 -16.33 -11.97 35.07
C LYS A 177 -16.12 -13.33 34.41
N GLU A 178 -17.10 -14.13 34.24
CA GLU A 178 -16.97 -15.49 33.66
C GLU A 178 -16.88 -15.51 32.13
N CYS A 179 -17.05 -14.35 31.48
CA CYS A 179 -17.20 -14.24 30.02
C CYS A 179 -16.23 -13.27 29.34
N CYS A 180 -15.25 -12.73 30.07
CA CYS A 180 -14.32 -11.76 29.54
C CYS A 180 -12.87 -12.20 29.77
N LEU A 181 -12.05 -12.03 28.72
CA LEU A 181 -10.66 -12.38 28.68
C LEU A 181 -9.88 -11.24 28.04
N TYR A 182 -8.76 -10.84 28.62
CA TYR A 182 -7.89 -9.87 27.98
C TYR A 182 -6.42 -10.13 28.21
N VAL A 183 -5.65 -9.75 27.21
CA VAL A 183 -4.20 -9.76 27.17
C VAL A 183 -3.74 -8.32 27.14
N SER A 184 -2.83 -7.95 28.04
CA SER A 184 -2.25 -6.63 28.10
C SER A 184 -0.77 -6.66 28.47
N GLY A 185 -0.01 -5.68 28.02
CA GLY A 185 1.44 -5.62 28.25
C GLY A 185 2.06 -4.41 27.58
N ASN A 186 3.35 -4.51 27.31
CA ASN A 186 4.10 -3.47 26.63
C ASN A 186 4.84 -4.02 25.40
N ALA A 187 4.87 -3.23 24.34
CA ALA A 187 5.74 -3.45 23.19
C ALA A 187 7.22 -3.47 23.60
N PRO A 188 8.10 -4.16 22.83
CA PRO A 188 9.54 -3.97 22.98
C PRO A 188 9.95 -2.52 22.83
N SER A 189 10.93 -2.08 23.62
CA SER A 189 11.50 -0.74 23.55
C SER A 189 12.40 -0.53 22.33
N ASN A 190 12.86 -1.61 21.69
CA ASN A 190 13.56 -1.61 20.39
C ASN A 190 13.52 -3.00 19.78
N VAL A 191 13.39 -3.06 18.44
CA VAL A 191 13.51 -4.28 17.65
C VAL A 191 14.45 -4.03 16.48
N GLN A 192 15.56 -4.78 16.42
CA GLN A 192 16.49 -4.70 15.30
C GLN A 192 15.91 -5.37 14.06
N PRO A 193 16.11 -4.83 12.84
CA PRO A 193 15.65 -5.44 11.61
C PRO A 193 16.07 -6.91 11.46
N ASN A 194 15.29 -7.70 10.73
CA ASN A 194 15.51 -9.13 10.58
C ASN A 194 16.86 -9.48 9.95
N TYR A 195 17.42 -8.61 9.10
CA TYR A 195 18.70 -8.78 8.42
C TYR A 195 19.91 -8.31 9.24
N VAL A 196 19.71 -7.73 10.42
CA VAL A 196 20.78 -7.33 11.33
C VAL A 196 21.12 -8.49 12.27
N ALA A 197 22.33 -9.03 12.14
CA ALA A 197 22.83 -10.05 13.04
C ALA A 197 23.28 -9.42 14.37
N CYS A 198 22.57 -9.71 15.45
CA CYS A 198 22.89 -9.25 16.80
C CYS A 198 22.41 -10.26 17.84
N GLU A 199 23.03 -10.21 19.03
CA GLU A 199 22.76 -11.18 20.11
C GLU A 199 21.36 -11.03 20.70
N ASN A 200 20.90 -9.78 20.90
CA ASN A 200 19.61 -9.45 21.49
C ASN A 200 18.80 -8.55 20.55
N PRO A 201 18.12 -9.10 19.55
CA PRO A 201 17.41 -8.29 18.54
C PRO A 201 16.11 -7.66 19.06
N ILE A 202 15.54 -8.18 20.14
CA ILE A 202 14.30 -7.68 20.76
C ILE A 202 14.63 -7.26 22.19
N VAL A 203 14.46 -5.96 22.49
CA VAL A 203 14.85 -5.38 23.77
C VAL A 203 13.62 -4.88 24.51
N TYR A 204 13.50 -5.26 25.77
CA TYR A 204 12.54 -4.71 26.74
C TYR A 204 13.31 -3.95 27.82
N ASP A 205 13.16 -2.64 27.87
CA ASP A 205 13.77 -1.79 28.90
C ASP A 205 12.73 -1.37 29.94
N GLU A 206 12.81 -1.94 31.14
CA GLU A 206 11.88 -1.61 32.23
C GLU A 206 11.89 -0.14 32.64
N LYS A 207 12.98 0.59 32.41
CA LYS A 207 13.10 2.03 32.75
C LYS A 207 12.50 2.92 31.67
N ASN A 208 12.49 2.43 30.43
CA ASN A 208 11.94 3.13 29.28
C ASN A 208 11.17 2.15 28.41
N PRO A 209 10.01 1.64 28.89
CA PRO A 209 9.25 0.62 28.19
C PRO A 209 8.63 1.17 26.89
N GLY A 210 8.41 0.27 25.94
CA GLY A 210 7.61 0.56 24.76
C GLY A 210 6.14 0.83 25.10
N MET A 211 5.33 1.16 24.11
CA MET A 211 3.92 1.50 24.29
C MET A 211 3.14 0.34 24.92
N ALA A 212 2.17 0.68 25.77
CA ALA A 212 1.22 -0.29 26.31
C ALA A 212 0.27 -0.81 25.23
N PHE A 213 -0.31 -1.99 25.43
CA PHE A 213 -1.37 -2.53 24.56
C PHE A 213 -2.38 -3.35 25.35
N CYS A 214 -3.55 -3.54 24.75
CA CYS A 214 -4.57 -4.48 25.23
C CYS A 214 -5.37 -5.03 24.07
N CYS A 215 -5.62 -6.35 24.10
CA CYS A 215 -6.70 -7.02 23.39
C CYS A 215 -7.74 -7.48 24.41
N TYR A 216 -9.00 -7.16 24.20
CA TYR A 216 -10.10 -7.48 25.11
C TYR A 216 -11.20 -8.24 24.37
N LEU A 217 -11.46 -9.46 24.81
CA LEU A 217 -12.48 -10.36 24.29
C LEU A 217 -13.65 -10.44 25.29
N GLN A 218 -14.88 -10.23 24.81
CA GLN A 218 -16.10 -10.57 25.52
C GLN A 218 -16.88 -11.63 24.75
N VAL A 219 -17.43 -12.61 25.48
CA VAL A 219 -18.27 -13.68 24.93
C VAL A 219 -19.71 -13.49 25.41
N THR A 220 -20.66 -13.60 24.46
CA THR A 220 -22.10 -13.74 24.74
C THR A 220 -22.57 -15.06 24.15
N HIS A 221 -23.60 -15.68 24.74
CA HIS A 221 -24.09 -16.99 24.31
C HIS A 221 -25.59 -17.14 24.45
N LYS A 222 -26.13 -18.09 23.68
CA LYS A 222 -27.52 -18.57 23.81
C LYS A 222 -27.50 -20.03 24.19
N GLY A 223 -28.16 -20.38 25.31
CA GLY A 223 -28.04 -21.73 25.90
C GLY A 223 -26.68 -22.01 26.52
N GLY A 224 -26.57 -23.09 27.25
CA GLY A 224 -25.34 -23.53 27.84
C GLY A 224 -24.74 -22.59 28.92
N THR A 225 -23.42 -22.67 29.13
CA THR A 225 -22.68 -21.90 30.14
C THR A 225 -21.35 -21.42 29.60
N VAL A 226 -20.85 -20.29 30.14
CA VAL A 226 -19.48 -19.81 29.96
C VAL A 226 -18.81 -19.73 31.32
N SER A 227 -17.57 -20.21 31.43
CA SER A 227 -16.76 -20.12 32.63
C SER A 227 -15.32 -19.75 32.28
N ALA A 228 -14.66 -19.00 33.16
CA ALA A 228 -13.25 -18.69 33.04
C ALA A 228 -12.42 -19.69 33.85
N ASP A 229 -11.28 -20.09 33.31
CA ASP A 229 -10.28 -20.87 33.99
C ASP A 229 -8.88 -20.22 33.84
N LEU A 230 -7.82 -20.91 34.33
CA LEU A 230 -6.44 -20.40 34.24
C LEU A 230 -5.93 -20.31 32.81
N ASP A 231 -6.54 -21.06 31.88
CA ASP A 231 -6.08 -21.21 30.49
C ASP A 231 -6.95 -20.40 29.48
N GLY A 232 -8.02 -19.73 29.92
CA GLY A 232 -8.90 -18.97 29.06
C GLY A 232 -10.38 -19.07 29.42
N LEU A 233 -11.26 -19.18 28.42
CA LEU A 233 -12.70 -19.35 28.62
C LEU A 233 -13.14 -20.74 28.13
N LYS A 234 -14.06 -21.37 28.87
CA LYS A 234 -14.72 -22.61 28.50
C LYS A 234 -16.22 -22.36 28.28
N ILE A 235 -16.70 -22.76 27.11
CA ILE A 235 -18.11 -22.66 26.71
C ILE A 235 -18.63 -24.09 26.60
N GLN A 236 -19.80 -24.38 27.19
CA GLN A 236 -20.40 -25.71 27.18
C GLN A 236 -21.87 -25.67 26.82
N GLU A 237 -22.28 -26.57 25.93
CA GLU A 237 -23.67 -26.83 25.53
C GLU A 237 -24.40 -25.58 24.97
N ALA A 238 -23.69 -24.64 24.33
CA ALA A 238 -24.27 -23.44 23.74
C ALA A 238 -24.90 -23.72 22.36
N GLU A 239 -25.98 -23.02 22.01
CA GLU A 239 -26.59 -23.04 20.66
C GLU A 239 -25.92 -22.04 19.72
N GLU A 240 -25.57 -20.89 20.27
CA GLU A 240 -24.95 -19.78 19.56
C GLU A 240 -23.96 -19.09 20.51
N VAL A 241 -22.86 -18.64 19.97
CA VAL A 241 -21.84 -17.86 20.67
C VAL A 241 -21.46 -16.68 19.82
N VAL A 242 -21.33 -15.50 20.45
CA VAL A 242 -20.79 -14.31 19.78
C VAL A 242 -19.60 -13.77 20.55
N PHE A 243 -18.47 -13.60 19.86
CA PHE A 243 -17.26 -12.97 20.36
C PHE A 243 -17.21 -11.52 19.90
N TYR A 244 -16.89 -10.63 20.80
CA TYR A 244 -16.60 -9.22 20.55
C TYR A 244 -15.17 -8.96 21.00
N LEU A 245 -14.26 -8.66 20.08
CA LEU A 245 -12.87 -8.36 20.38
C LEU A 245 -12.56 -6.92 20.00
N THR A 246 -12.02 -6.17 20.96
CA THR A 246 -11.52 -4.80 20.78
C THR A 246 -10.04 -4.73 21.11
N ALA A 247 -9.34 -3.75 20.54
CA ALA A 247 -7.93 -3.52 20.77
C ALA A 247 -7.65 -2.04 21.04
N ALA A 248 -6.59 -1.77 21.78
CA ALA A 248 -6.06 -0.44 22.02
C ALA A 248 -4.56 -0.54 22.29
N ASP A 249 -3.82 0.51 21.93
CA ASP A 249 -2.43 0.69 22.30
C ASP A 249 -2.14 2.06 22.88
N GLY A 250 -0.88 2.29 23.23
CA GLY A 250 -0.39 3.50 23.85
C GLY A 250 0.04 4.60 22.87
N TYR A 251 -0.10 4.39 21.57
CA TYR A 251 0.24 5.40 20.57
C TYR A 251 -0.75 6.58 20.63
N LYS A 252 -0.25 7.80 20.50
CA LYS A 252 -1.08 9.02 20.41
C LYS A 252 -0.82 9.78 19.14
N LYS A 253 0.42 10.18 18.93
CA LYS A 253 1.00 10.78 17.71
C LYS A 253 2.51 10.59 17.76
N TYR A 254 3.17 10.66 16.60
CA TYR A 254 4.63 10.47 16.51
C TYR A 254 5.45 11.37 17.43
N ASN A 255 5.00 12.61 17.67
CA ASN A 255 5.66 13.64 18.48
C ASN A 255 5.09 13.79 19.90
N GLN A 256 4.24 12.87 20.34
CA GLN A 256 3.66 12.86 21.67
C GLN A 256 4.21 11.70 22.49
N ARG A 257 4.26 11.88 23.81
CA ARG A 257 4.66 10.82 24.72
C ARG A 257 3.64 9.68 24.65
N ILE A 258 4.14 8.47 24.44
CA ILE A 258 3.33 7.25 24.47
C ILE A 258 2.75 6.97 25.86
N GLU A 259 1.65 6.24 25.88
CA GLU A 259 1.12 5.62 27.09
C GLU A 259 1.84 4.28 27.32
N THR A 260 2.37 4.10 28.53
CA THR A 260 3.11 2.89 28.93
C THR A 260 2.40 2.09 30.01
N ASN A 261 1.27 2.58 30.55
CA ASN A 261 0.47 1.84 31.53
C ASN A 261 -0.62 1.00 30.82
N PRO A 262 -0.53 -0.35 30.85
CA PRO A 262 -1.51 -1.23 30.20
C PRO A 262 -2.96 -1.04 30.72
N GLU A 263 -3.16 -0.62 31.98
CA GLU A 263 -4.51 -0.40 32.53
C GLU A 263 -5.29 0.68 31.79
N VAL A 264 -4.59 1.65 31.17
CA VAL A 264 -5.24 2.68 30.35
C VAL A 264 -5.81 2.07 29.08
N CYS A 265 -5.07 1.17 28.44
CA CYS A 265 -5.53 0.42 27.27
C CYS A 265 -6.66 -0.55 27.62
N GLU A 266 -6.56 -1.27 28.74
CA GLU A 266 -7.61 -2.14 29.29
C GLU A 266 -8.93 -1.37 29.46
N LYS A 267 -8.86 -0.20 30.09
CA LYS A 267 -10.04 0.68 30.26
C LYS A 267 -10.62 1.17 28.94
N SER A 268 -9.76 1.49 27.97
CA SER A 268 -10.19 1.91 26.64
C SER A 268 -10.98 0.80 25.94
N CYS A 269 -10.42 -0.42 25.91
CA CYS A 269 -11.08 -1.60 25.36
C CYS A 269 -12.40 -1.90 26.07
N GLY A 270 -12.42 -1.90 27.42
CA GLY A 270 -13.62 -2.12 28.22
C GLY A 270 -14.74 -1.11 27.91
N ASN A 271 -14.40 0.18 27.75
CA ASN A 271 -15.37 1.20 27.35
C ASN A 271 -15.93 0.94 25.94
N GLN A 272 -15.12 0.44 25.01
CA GLN A 272 -15.59 0.09 23.67
C GLN A 272 -16.54 -1.13 23.71
N ILE A 273 -16.21 -2.16 24.46
CA ILE A 273 -17.08 -3.33 24.70
C ILE A 273 -18.43 -2.90 25.29
N GLN A 274 -18.46 -1.97 26.26
CA GLN A 274 -19.72 -1.48 26.83
C GLN A 274 -20.62 -0.83 25.78
N LYS A 275 -20.04 -0.10 24.79
CA LYS A 275 -20.81 0.46 23.69
C LYS A 275 -21.41 -0.64 22.78
N LEU A 276 -20.64 -1.71 22.53
CA LEU A 276 -21.10 -2.85 21.71
C LEU A 276 -22.26 -3.58 22.37
N ASN A 277 -22.28 -3.70 23.70
CA ASN A 277 -23.36 -4.35 24.46
C ASN A 277 -24.74 -3.70 24.30
N SER A 278 -24.81 -2.49 23.76
CA SER A 278 -26.08 -1.83 23.45
C SER A 278 -26.69 -2.24 22.10
N LYS A 279 -25.96 -3.04 21.30
CA LYS A 279 -26.35 -3.45 19.95
C LYS A 279 -26.44 -4.97 19.84
N THR A 280 -27.34 -5.43 19.00
CA THR A 280 -27.42 -6.84 18.61
C THR A 280 -26.37 -7.18 17.56
N TYR A 281 -26.03 -8.46 17.41
CA TYR A 281 -25.16 -8.93 16.31
C TYR A 281 -25.67 -8.45 14.96
N LYS A 282 -26.99 -8.52 14.72
CA LYS A 282 -27.59 -8.12 13.45
C LYS A 282 -27.40 -6.64 13.13
N GLU A 283 -27.57 -5.77 14.11
CA GLU A 283 -27.33 -4.32 13.95
C GLU A 283 -25.87 -4.04 13.63
N LEU A 284 -24.92 -4.74 14.28
CA LEU A 284 -23.49 -4.59 14.01
C LEU A 284 -23.11 -5.08 12.61
N GLU A 285 -23.70 -6.20 12.14
CA GLU A 285 -23.50 -6.73 10.79
C GLU A 285 -24.06 -5.77 9.72
N GLU A 286 -25.27 -5.23 9.93
CA GLU A 286 -25.90 -4.26 9.02
C GLU A 286 -25.10 -2.94 8.94
N GLU A 287 -24.65 -2.41 10.06
CA GLU A 287 -23.80 -1.20 10.10
C GLU A 287 -22.44 -1.45 9.41
N HIS A 288 -21.82 -2.61 9.65
CA HIS A 288 -20.57 -3.00 9.00
C HIS A 288 -20.73 -3.05 7.47
N ILE A 289 -21.77 -3.75 6.99
CA ILE A 289 -22.04 -3.88 5.56
C ILE A 289 -22.30 -2.51 4.93
N ALA A 290 -23.11 -1.67 5.57
CA ALA A 290 -23.46 -0.35 5.06
C ALA A 290 -22.21 0.56 4.93
N ASP A 291 -21.36 0.61 5.97
CA ASP A 291 -20.10 1.38 5.94
C ASP A 291 -19.16 0.87 4.83
N TYR A 292 -18.90 -0.44 4.81
CA TYR A 292 -17.99 -1.03 3.84
C TYR A 292 -18.48 -0.84 2.40
N GLN A 293 -19.74 -1.10 2.13
CA GLN A 293 -20.34 -0.98 0.80
C GLN A 293 -20.39 0.46 0.30
N SER A 294 -20.38 1.46 1.19
CA SER A 294 -20.33 2.87 0.79
C SER A 294 -19.05 3.24 0.04
N VAL A 295 -18.00 2.44 0.22
CA VAL A 295 -16.71 2.58 -0.49
C VAL A 295 -16.54 1.51 -1.56
N TYR A 296 -16.80 0.25 -1.24
CA TYR A 296 -16.51 -0.87 -2.14
C TYR A 296 -17.36 -0.83 -3.43
N LYS A 297 -18.62 -0.45 -3.35
CA LYS A 297 -19.56 -0.40 -4.49
C LYS A 297 -19.29 0.72 -5.49
N ASN A 298 -18.39 1.65 -5.17
CA ASN A 298 -18.05 2.74 -6.09
C ASN A 298 -17.52 2.21 -7.44
N VAL A 299 -16.80 1.08 -7.45
CA VAL A 299 -16.26 0.53 -8.69
C VAL A 299 -16.61 -0.95 -8.84
N SER A 300 -16.99 -1.32 -10.07
CA SER A 300 -17.13 -2.72 -10.45
C SER A 300 -16.55 -2.98 -11.84
N LEU A 301 -15.88 -4.13 -11.99
CA LEU A 301 -15.37 -4.66 -13.26
C LEU A 301 -16.03 -6.01 -13.54
N GLU A 302 -16.57 -6.17 -14.73
CA GLU A 302 -17.14 -7.43 -15.21
C GLU A 302 -16.61 -7.71 -16.61
N LEU A 303 -16.02 -8.87 -16.80
CA LEU A 303 -15.61 -9.40 -18.11
C LEU A 303 -16.55 -10.57 -18.49
N GLU A 304 -16.74 -10.78 -19.77
CA GLU A 304 -17.54 -11.89 -20.26
C GLU A 304 -16.79 -13.22 -20.04
N GLU A 305 -17.33 -14.07 -19.19
CA GLU A 305 -16.73 -15.35 -18.82
C GLU A 305 -17.80 -16.42 -18.57
N ILE A 306 -17.40 -17.70 -18.72
CA ILE A 306 -18.16 -18.85 -18.26
C ILE A 306 -18.00 -18.96 -16.74
N GLU A 307 -19.12 -19.00 -16.01
CA GLU A 307 -19.12 -19.12 -14.56
C GLU A 307 -18.36 -20.35 -14.08
N ASN A 308 -17.44 -20.16 -13.13
CA ASN A 308 -16.56 -21.19 -12.62
C ASN A 308 -16.69 -21.26 -11.08
N ASP A 309 -17.13 -22.40 -10.55
CA ASP A 309 -17.35 -22.64 -9.11
C ASP A 309 -16.17 -23.32 -8.40
N LEU A 310 -15.03 -23.45 -9.06
CA LEU A 310 -13.83 -24.05 -8.47
C LEU A 310 -13.30 -23.20 -7.32
N PRO A 311 -12.64 -23.83 -6.31
CA PRO A 311 -11.90 -23.13 -5.28
C PRO A 311 -10.83 -22.17 -5.87
N THR A 312 -10.58 -21.07 -5.18
CA THR A 312 -9.68 -20.01 -5.66
C THR A 312 -8.24 -20.52 -5.91
N ASP A 313 -7.73 -21.36 -5.03
CA ASP A 313 -6.40 -21.98 -5.16
C ASP A 313 -6.33 -22.96 -6.35
N GLU A 314 -7.41 -23.65 -6.67
CA GLU A 314 -7.48 -24.49 -7.88
C GLU A 314 -7.55 -23.66 -9.17
N ARG A 315 -8.29 -22.56 -9.16
CA ARG A 315 -8.30 -21.58 -10.27
C ARG A 315 -6.91 -21.02 -10.48
N LEU A 316 -6.21 -20.61 -9.39
CA LEU A 316 -4.85 -20.10 -9.48
C LEU A 316 -3.88 -21.14 -10.07
N LYS A 317 -3.93 -22.39 -9.58
CA LYS A 317 -3.13 -23.49 -10.16
C LYS A 317 -3.36 -23.69 -11.66
N ARG A 318 -4.59 -23.51 -12.13
CA ARG A 318 -4.88 -23.57 -13.58
C ARG A 318 -4.21 -22.44 -14.34
N VAL A 319 -4.22 -21.21 -13.79
CA VAL A 319 -3.52 -20.05 -14.37
C VAL A 319 -2.01 -20.28 -14.35
N GLN A 320 -1.45 -20.79 -13.27
CA GLN A 320 -0.05 -21.19 -13.16
C GLN A 320 0.37 -22.23 -14.21
N ASN A 321 -0.55 -23.10 -14.59
CA ASN A 321 -0.38 -24.08 -15.68
C ASN A 321 -0.76 -23.54 -17.07
N GLY A 322 -0.82 -22.22 -17.25
CA GLY A 322 -1.03 -21.55 -18.54
C GLY A 322 -2.47 -21.52 -19.04
N LYS A 323 -3.48 -21.75 -18.18
CA LYS A 323 -4.88 -21.59 -18.54
C LYS A 323 -5.32 -20.16 -18.26
N GLN A 324 -6.09 -19.58 -19.17
CA GLN A 324 -6.72 -18.28 -18.93
C GLN A 324 -7.94 -18.42 -18.01
N ASP A 325 -8.13 -17.45 -17.12
CA ASP A 325 -9.27 -17.35 -16.21
C ASP A 325 -9.62 -15.85 -16.00
N LEU A 326 -10.51 -15.32 -16.85
CA LEU A 326 -10.91 -13.91 -16.79
C LEU A 326 -11.65 -13.56 -15.50
N GLY A 327 -12.42 -14.50 -14.96
CA GLY A 327 -13.09 -14.30 -13.68
C GLY A 327 -12.12 -14.23 -12.50
N LEU A 328 -11.00 -14.99 -12.51
CA LEU A 328 -9.94 -14.83 -11.53
C LEU A 328 -9.27 -13.46 -11.67
N SER A 329 -9.06 -12.99 -12.90
CA SER A 329 -8.53 -11.64 -13.15
C SER A 329 -9.44 -10.55 -12.58
N CYS A 330 -10.77 -10.65 -12.78
CA CYS A 330 -11.73 -9.75 -12.16
C CYS A 330 -11.76 -9.88 -10.63
N LEU A 331 -11.74 -11.11 -10.12
CA LEU A 331 -11.72 -11.37 -8.67
C LEU A 331 -10.49 -10.75 -8.01
N PHE A 332 -9.32 -10.86 -8.64
CA PHE A 332 -8.07 -10.28 -8.16
C PHE A 332 -8.12 -8.75 -8.12
N PHE A 333 -8.67 -8.09 -9.15
CA PHE A 333 -8.92 -6.65 -9.14
C PHE A 333 -9.83 -6.23 -7.98
N HIS A 334 -10.93 -6.93 -7.75
CA HIS A 334 -11.86 -6.65 -6.66
C HIS A 334 -11.26 -6.93 -5.29
N TYR A 335 -10.46 -7.99 -5.19
CA TYR A 335 -9.74 -8.35 -3.96
C TYR A 335 -8.72 -7.28 -3.58
N ASN A 336 -7.96 -6.75 -4.53
CA ASN A 336 -6.98 -5.71 -4.27
C ASN A 336 -7.64 -4.40 -3.79
N ARG A 337 -8.82 -4.05 -4.32
CA ARG A 337 -9.63 -2.95 -3.78
C ARG A 337 -10.13 -3.25 -2.36
N TYR A 338 -10.56 -4.49 -2.10
CA TYR A 338 -10.94 -4.92 -0.76
C TYR A 338 -9.77 -4.79 0.22
N LEU A 339 -8.58 -5.25 -0.15
CA LEU A 339 -7.39 -5.17 0.70
C LEU A 339 -7.07 -3.72 1.09
N MET A 340 -7.15 -2.77 0.16
CA MET A 340 -6.94 -1.36 0.45
C MET A 340 -7.97 -0.83 1.46
N ILE A 341 -9.26 -1.12 1.27
CA ILE A 341 -10.31 -0.69 2.21
C ILE A 341 -10.12 -1.33 3.59
N ALA A 342 -9.64 -2.58 3.64
CA ALA A 342 -9.43 -3.31 4.88
C ALA A 342 -8.20 -2.82 5.67
N CYS A 343 -7.15 -2.33 5.01
CA CYS A 343 -5.91 -1.92 5.68
C CYS A 343 -5.68 -0.40 5.78
N SER A 344 -6.50 0.43 5.13
CA SER A 344 -6.31 1.88 5.12
C SER A 344 -7.65 2.62 5.01
N ARG A 345 -8.00 3.36 6.05
CA ARG A 345 -9.23 4.15 6.16
C ARG A 345 -8.90 5.56 6.67
N LYS A 346 -9.86 6.47 6.53
CA LYS A 346 -9.71 7.82 7.09
C LYS A 346 -9.41 7.77 8.59
N GLY A 347 -8.30 8.43 8.98
CA GLY A 347 -7.86 8.53 10.37
C GLY A 347 -7.09 7.32 10.92
N THR A 348 -6.67 6.39 10.04
CA THR A 348 -5.75 5.28 10.36
C THR A 348 -4.36 5.56 9.81
N GLN A 349 -3.37 4.72 10.12
CA GLN A 349 -2.08 4.76 9.45
C GLN A 349 -2.24 4.30 7.98
N PRO A 350 -1.35 4.73 7.07
CA PRO A 350 -1.33 4.19 5.73
C PRO A 350 -0.88 2.71 5.72
N ALA A 351 -1.21 2.01 4.64
CA ALA A 351 -0.72 0.65 4.42
C ALA A 351 0.81 0.61 4.44
N ASN A 352 1.39 -0.22 5.31
CA ASN A 352 2.82 -0.50 5.36
C ASN A 352 3.22 -1.56 4.31
N LEU A 353 4.45 -2.09 4.32
CA LEU A 353 4.91 -3.12 3.36
C LEU A 353 4.01 -4.36 3.32
N GLN A 354 3.31 -4.68 4.41
CA GLN A 354 2.39 -5.81 4.53
C GLN A 354 0.93 -5.36 4.72
N GLY A 355 0.61 -4.14 4.34
CA GLY A 355 -0.71 -3.54 4.55
C GLY A 355 -0.99 -3.27 6.03
N ILE A 356 -1.66 -4.16 6.70
CA ILE A 356 -1.88 -4.18 8.15
C ILE A 356 -1.60 -5.58 8.74
N TRP A 357 -1.29 -6.58 7.91
CA TRP A 357 -1.18 -7.98 8.31
C TRP A 357 0.28 -8.42 8.41
N SER A 358 0.72 -8.77 9.61
CA SER A 358 2.04 -9.34 9.90
C SER A 358 1.94 -10.38 11.00
N GLU A 359 2.69 -11.48 10.89
CA GLU A 359 2.73 -12.51 11.92
C GLU A 359 4.06 -12.56 12.70
N SER A 360 4.98 -11.62 12.46
CA SER A 360 6.32 -11.66 13.07
C SER A 360 6.62 -10.38 13.85
N ILE A 361 7.26 -10.49 15.02
CA ILE A 361 7.82 -9.35 15.77
C ILE A 361 9.00 -8.72 14.99
N ARG A 362 9.69 -9.51 14.16
CA ARG A 362 10.78 -9.05 13.29
C ARG A 362 10.44 -9.35 11.83
N PRO A 363 9.42 -8.68 11.27
CA PRO A 363 9.06 -8.89 9.87
C PRO A 363 10.19 -8.41 8.95
N VAL A 364 10.19 -8.89 7.72
CA VAL A 364 11.18 -8.49 6.73
C VAL A 364 11.07 -6.97 6.52
N TRP A 365 12.24 -6.31 6.53
CA TRP A 365 12.36 -4.83 6.48
C TRP A 365 11.51 -4.10 7.52
N SER A 366 11.36 -4.69 8.72
CA SER A 366 10.55 -4.13 9.82
C SER A 366 9.09 -3.86 9.46
N SER A 367 8.60 -4.33 8.31
CA SER A 367 7.30 -3.97 7.71
C SER A 367 7.04 -2.46 7.76
N ASN A 368 8.08 -1.67 7.47
CA ASN A 368 8.03 -0.21 7.56
C ASN A 368 7.33 0.42 6.33
N TRP A 369 7.29 1.74 6.28
CA TRP A 369 6.95 2.51 5.09
C TRP A 369 8.22 2.77 4.29
N THR A 370 8.51 1.90 3.32
CA THR A 370 9.62 2.10 2.38
C THR A 370 9.14 3.05 1.28
N ILE A 371 9.81 4.23 1.18
CA ILE A 371 9.38 5.35 0.35
C ILE A 371 10.31 5.61 -0.85
N ASN A 372 10.65 4.52 -1.54
CA ASN A 372 11.34 4.61 -2.84
C ASN A 372 10.57 3.93 -3.98
N ILE A 373 9.44 3.28 -3.67
CA ILE A 373 8.44 2.69 -4.56
C ILE A 373 7.24 2.11 -3.80
N ASN A 374 7.46 1.39 -2.68
CA ASN A 374 6.46 0.51 -2.07
C ASN A 374 5.27 1.28 -1.52
N THR A 375 5.51 2.24 -0.64
CA THR A 375 4.44 3.07 -0.06
C THR A 375 3.73 3.88 -1.14
N GLU A 376 4.46 4.37 -2.12
CA GLU A 376 3.92 5.10 -3.25
C GLU A 376 3.00 4.22 -4.09
N MET A 377 3.44 3.01 -4.45
CA MET A 377 2.66 2.05 -5.23
C MET A 377 1.42 1.59 -4.48
N ASN A 378 1.47 1.47 -3.16
CA ASN A 378 0.30 1.13 -2.35
C ASN A 378 -0.87 2.08 -2.63
N TYR A 379 -0.61 3.34 -3.00
CA TYR A 379 -1.66 4.34 -3.21
C TYR A 379 -1.92 4.72 -4.67
N TRP A 380 -1.27 4.06 -5.64
CA TRP A 380 -1.55 4.33 -7.07
C TRP A 380 -2.99 4.01 -7.49
N LEU A 381 -3.61 2.99 -6.88
CA LEU A 381 -5.00 2.63 -7.20
C LEU A 381 -6.04 3.62 -6.64
N ASN A 382 -5.70 4.41 -5.60
CA ASN A 382 -6.71 5.13 -4.82
C ASN A 382 -7.47 6.18 -5.62
N GLY A 383 -6.78 6.92 -6.48
CA GLY A 383 -7.42 7.83 -7.43
C GLY A 383 -8.28 7.08 -8.45
N PRO A 384 -7.67 6.34 -9.39
CA PRO A 384 -8.38 5.76 -10.53
C PRO A 384 -9.42 4.69 -10.13
N CYS A 385 -9.22 3.95 -9.03
CA CYS A 385 -10.21 2.98 -8.53
C CYS A 385 -11.23 3.58 -7.54
N ASN A 386 -11.36 4.89 -7.46
CA ASN A 386 -12.35 5.62 -6.65
C ASN A 386 -12.35 5.21 -5.16
N LEU A 387 -11.14 5.18 -4.56
CA LEU A 387 -10.89 4.88 -3.15
C LEU A 387 -10.39 6.13 -2.41
N ILE A 388 -11.04 7.26 -2.66
CA ILE A 388 -10.64 8.58 -2.16
C ILE A 388 -10.61 8.64 -0.63
N GLU A 389 -11.52 7.94 0.05
CA GLU A 389 -11.53 7.87 1.52
C GLU A 389 -10.23 7.24 2.06
N SER A 390 -9.81 6.11 1.51
CA SER A 390 -8.56 5.45 1.90
C SER A 390 -7.32 6.28 1.56
N PHE A 391 -7.38 7.11 0.52
CA PHE A 391 -6.28 8.00 0.14
C PHE A 391 -5.99 9.07 1.20
N THR A 392 -6.98 9.44 2.02
CA THR A 392 -6.78 10.45 3.08
C THR A 392 -5.72 10.01 4.11
N ALA A 393 -5.60 8.71 4.41
CA ALA A 393 -4.59 8.19 5.32
C ALA A 393 -3.16 8.47 4.83
N PHE A 394 -2.94 8.37 3.51
CA PHE A 394 -1.66 8.73 2.88
C PHE A 394 -1.38 10.23 2.94
N VAL A 395 -2.37 11.07 2.64
CA VAL A 395 -2.19 12.53 2.69
C VAL A 395 -1.92 12.99 4.11
N ASP A 396 -2.62 12.45 5.11
CA ASP A 396 -2.42 12.75 6.52
C ASP A 396 -1.00 12.31 7.00
N PHE A 397 -0.53 11.16 6.53
CA PHE A 397 0.84 10.69 6.77
C PHE A 397 1.90 11.62 6.17
N VAL A 398 1.72 12.08 4.92
CA VAL A 398 2.64 13.01 4.27
C VAL A 398 2.66 14.36 4.99
N GLU A 399 1.51 14.84 5.46
CA GLU A 399 1.44 16.05 6.28
C GLU A 399 2.23 15.90 7.59
N GLU A 400 2.08 14.79 8.32
CA GLU A 400 2.88 14.52 9.52
C GLU A 400 4.38 14.41 9.21
N LEU A 401 4.75 13.73 8.11
CA LEU A 401 6.15 13.65 7.66
C LEU A 401 6.73 15.02 7.32
N SER A 402 5.92 15.92 6.76
CA SER A 402 6.39 17.27 6.43
C SER A 402 6.88 18.04 7.66
N HIS A 403 6.25 17.83 8.80
CA HIS A 403 6.69 18.41 10.06
C HIS A 403 7.91 17.72 10.67
N ALA A 404 7.93 16.37 10.68
CA ALA A 404 9.08 15.63 11.19
C ALA A 404 10.33 15.84 10.33
N GLY A 405 10.16 15.88 9.01
CA GLY A 405 11.26 16.02 8.04
C GLY A 405 11.92 17.40 8.01
N GLU A 406 11.35 18.43 8.66
CA GLU A 406 12.02 19.73 8.85
C GLU A 406 13.33 19.56 9.63
N GLU A 407 13.33 18.67 10.60
CA GLU A 407 14.53 18.37 11.40
C GLU A 407 15.63 17.74 10.53
N THR A 408 15.29 16.76 9.70
CA THR A 408 16.22 16.12 8.75
C THR A 408 16.76 17.12 7.73
N ALA A 409 15.88 17.92 7.10
CA ALA A 409 16.30 18.95 6.16
C ALA A 409 17.31 19.90 6.81
N LYS A 410 17.05 20.37 8.01
CA LYS A 410 17.92 21.31 8.74
C LYS A 410 19.20 20.67 9.23
N LYS A 411 19.13 19.54 9.98
CA LYS A 411 20.28 18.93 10.67
C LYS A 411 21.21 18.17 9.72
N GLN A 412 20.67 17.55 8.67
CA GLN A 412 21.44 16.66 7.81
C GLN A 412 21.74 17.25 6.43
N CYS A 413 20.78 18.01 5.86
CA CYS A 413 20.91 18.57 4.52
C CYS A 413 21.29 20.05 4.51
N ARG A 414 21.17 20.76 5.65
CA ARG A 414 21.38 22.21 5.76
C ARG A 414 20.43 23.01 4.86
N CYS A 415 19.23 22.50 4.68
CA CYS A 415 18.19 23.06 3.84
C CYS A 415 17.01 23.57 4.66
N SER A 416 16.27 24.51 4.09
CA SER A 416 14.92 24.90 4.54
C SER A 416 13.90 23.83 4.16
N GLY A 417 12.66 23.98 4.61
CA GLY A 417 11.59 23.07 4.29
C GLY A 417 11.77 21.70 4.92
N TRP A 418 11.38 20.63 4.21
CA TRP A 418 11.40 19.28 4.75
C TRP A 418 11.77 18.22 3.72
N THR A 419 12.27 17.11 4.22
CA THR A 419 12.50 15.90 3.42
C THR A 419 12.43 14.64 4.28
N ALA A 420 12.35 13.48 3.62
CA ALA A 420 12.50 12.17 4.25
C ALA A 420 13.29 11.25 3.34
N ASN A 421 14.12 10.41 3.96
CA ASN A 421 14.87 9.38 3.27
C ASN A 421 14.02 8.10 3.15
N HIS A 422 14.51 7.14 2.52
CA HIS A 422 14.11 5.82 2.07
C HIS A 422 13.13 5.03 2.96
N ASN A 423 13.28 5.08 4.28
CA ASN A 423 12.50 4.27 5.21
C ASN A 423 11.95 5.11 6.36
N VAL A 424 10.67 4.91 6.65
CA VAL A 424 9.94 5.61 7.71
C VAL A 424 9.25 4.60 8.61
N ASP A 425 9.15 4.89 9.92
CA ASP A 425 8.40 4.12 10.90
C ASP A 425 7.25 4.94 11.54
N ILE A 426 6.58 4.36 12.53
CA ILE A 426 5.47 5.02 13.24
C ILE A 426 5.91 6.33 13.93
N TRP A 427 7.19 6.42 14.28
CA TRP A 427 7.77 7.59 14.95
C TRP A 427 8.15 8.71 13.98
N ARG A 428 7.84 8.53 12.68
CA ARG A 428 8.18 9.48 11.60
C ARG A 428 9.68 9.79 11.58
N GLN A 429 10.51 8.75 11.73
CA GLN A 429 11.94 8.87 11.50
C GLN A 429 12.18 9.17 10.02
N THR A 430 12.82 10.29 9.70
CA THR A 430 13.00 10.79 8.32
C THR A 430 14.44 10.83 7.86
N GLY A 431 15.41 10.64 8.77
CA GLY A 431 16.83 10.50 8.45
C GLY A 431 17.14 9.19 7.72
N PRO A 432 18.34 9.07 7.10
CA PRO A 432 18.75 7.82 6.48
C PRO A 432 18.95 6.73 7.53
N VAL A 433 18.51 5.52 7.23
CA VAL A 433 18.80 4.35 8.06
C VAL A 433 20.27 3.94 7.95
N ASP A 434 20.72 3.01 8.81
CA ASP A 434 22.04 2.36 8.64
C ASP A 434 22.05 1.38 7.47
N GLY A 435 23.22 1.04 6.93
CA GLY A 435 23.40 0.07 5.85
C GLY A 435 24.21 0.61 4.68
N GLU A 436 23.69 0.54 3.45
CA GLU A 436 24.37 1.03 2.25
C GLU A 436 23.68 2.29 1.71
N PRO A 437 24.41 3.33 1.28
CA PRO A 437 23.82 4.58 0.81
C PRO A 437 22.76 4.42 -0.29
N LYS A 438 22.91 3.44 -1.20
CA LYS A 438 22.00 3.19 -2.33
C LYS A 438 20.55 2.90 -1.91
N TYR A 439 20.34 2.34 -0.71
CA TYR A 439 19.01 2.06 -0.14
C TYR A 439 18.75 2.72 1.22
N ALA A 440 19.67 3.55 1.70
CA ALA A 440 19.54 4.27 2.96
C ALA A 440 19.48 5.79 2.80
N TYR A 441 20.30 6.35 1.91
CA TYR A 441 20.43 7.78 1.74
C TYR A 441 19.80 8.27 0.42
N TRP A 442 18.56 8.69 0.50
CA TRP A 442 17.86 9.27 -0.66
C TRP A 442 16.79 10.29 -0.23
N PRO A 443 17.15 11.56 -0.11
CA PRO A 443 16.23 12.59 0.38
C PRO A 443 15.08 12.92 -0.59
N MET A 444 15.02 12.27 -1.76
CA MET A 444 13.91 12.42 -2.70
C MET A 444 12.68 11.57 -2.36
N GLY A 445 12.76 10.64 -1.40
CA GLY A 445 11.62 9.85 -0.96
C GLY A 445 10.48 10.71 -0.44
N GLY A 446 10.75 11.62 0.50
CA GLY A 446 9.76 12.59 0.98
C GLY A 446 9.24 13.52 -0.12
N VAL A 447 10.08 13.88 -1.09
CA VAL A 447 9.70 14.72 -2.24
C VAL A 447 8.72 13.97 -3.15
N TRP A 448 8.93 12.67 -3.39
CA TRP A 448 8.01 11.83 -4.17
C TRP A 448 6.65 11.70 -3.47
N LEU A 449 6.64 11.30 -2.19
CA LEU A 449 5.39 11.20 -1.42
C LEU A 449 4.60 12.51 -1.45
N CYS A 450 5.30 13.64 -1.28
CA CYS A 450 4.70 14.96 -1.30
C CYS A 450 4.07 15.26 -2.67
N SER A 451 4.78 14.99 -3.75
CA SER A 451 4.27 15.17 -5.11
C SER A 451 3.07 14.26 -5.37
N GLN A 452 3.11 12.99 -4.91
CA GLN A 452 2.00 12.05 -5.06
C GLN A 452 0.77 12.46 -4.23
N SER A 453 0.94 13.14 -3.09
CA SER A 453 -0.21 13.63 -2.33
C SER A 453 -1.09 14.59 -3.12
N TYR A 454 -0.53 15.27 -4.14
CA TYR A 454 -1.28 16.14 -5.04
C TYR A 454 -2.26 15.36 -5.93
N GLU A 455 -2.00 14.08 -6.21
CA GLU A 455 -2.93 13.21 -6.95
C GLU A 455 -4.28 13.08 -6.22
N TYR A 456 -4.30 13.11 -4.88
CA TYR A 456 -5.55 13.17 -4.14
C TYR A 456 -6.44 14.32 -4.61
N TYR A 457 -5.87 15.54 -4.75
CA TYR A 457 -6.61 16.69 -5.24
C TYR A 457 -6.98 16.55 -6.72
N ARG A 458 -6.09 16.03 -7.55
CA ARG A 458 -6.37 15.85 -8.98
C ARG A 458 -7.61 14.98 -9.22
N TYR A 459 -7.80 13.94 -8.40
CA TYR A 459 -8.95 13.05 -8.50
C TYR A 459 -10.17 13.53 -7.69
N SER A 460 -9.99 14.03 -6.48
CA SER A 460 -11.10 14.40 -5.58
C SER A 460 -11.70 15.79 -5.82
N ARG A 461 -10.87 16.74 -6.27
CA ARG A 461 -11.15 18.18 -6.29
C ARG A 461 -11.46 18.77 -4.91
N ASP A 462 -10.97 18.14 -3.83
CA ASP A 462 -11.13 18.63 -2.47
C ASP A 462 -10.19 19.82 -2.18
N LEU A 463 -10.72 21.02 -2.25
CA LEU A 463 -9.99 22.28 -2.02
C LEU A 463 -9.56 22.44 -0.55
N GLU A 464 -10.29 21.87 0.40
CA GLU A 464 -9.95 21.96 1.83
C GLU A 464 -8.70 21.14 2.15
N TYR A 465 -8.62 19.90 1.65
CA TYR A 465 -7.40 19.11 1.75
C TYR A 465 -6.23 19.72 0.99
N LEU A 466 -6.47 20.24 -0.21
CA LEU A 466 -5.43 20.95 -0.97
C LEU A 466 -4.86 22.11 -0.17
N LYS A 467 -5.70 22.99 0.35
CA LYS A 467 -5.30 24.21 1.05
C LYS A 467 -4.62 23.95 2.38
N ASN A 468 -5.19 23.01 3.17
CA ASN A 468 -4.80 22.89 4.57
C ASN A 468 -3.70 21.86 4.81
N LYS A 469 -3.50 20.88 3.91
CA LYS A 469 -2.55 19.78 4.07
C LYS A 469 -1.56 19.67 2.92
N ILE A 470 -2.05 19.56 1.70
CA ILE A 470 -1.22 19.27 0.53
C ILE A 470 -0.34 20.48 0.17
N TYR A 471 -0.91 21.66 0.05
CA TYR A 471 -0.16 22.85 -0.32
C TYR A 471 0.96 23.21 0.69
N PRO A 472 0.74 23.21 2.01
CA PRO A 472 1.82 23.45 2.96
C PRO A 472 2.97 22.45 2.83
N SER A 473 2.66 21.16 2.64
CA SER A 473 3.66 20.10 2.41
C SER A 473 4.42 20.31 1.09
N LEU A 474 3.70 20.64 -0.03
CA LEU A 474 4.32 20.96 -1.31
C LEU A 474 5.28 22.15 -1.18
N ARG A 475 4.83 23.22 -0.54
CA ARG A 475 5.62 24.43 -0.34
C ARG A 475 6.91 24.14 0.44
N GLY A 476 6.81 23.37 1.50
CA GLY A 476 7.98 22.96 2.30
C GLY A 476 8.97 22.11 1.49
N SER A 477 8.46 21.14 0.72
CA SER A 477 9.29 20.30 -0.15
C SER A 477 9.95 21.08 -1.29
N VAL A 478 9.26 22.10 -1.85
CA VAL A 478 9.84 23.03 -2.84
C VAL A 478 11.00 23.83 -2.24
N LEU A 479 10.85 24.37 -1.03
CA LEU A 479 11.93 25.06 -0.32
C LEU A 479 13.15 24.16 -0.13
N PHE A 480 12.92 22.92 0.28
CA PHE A 480 14.00 21.92 0.37
C PHE A 480 14.71 21.73 -0.97
N CYS A 481 13.99 21.47 -2.05
CA CYS A 481 14.58 21.24 -3.36
C CYS A 481 15.36 22.45 -3.89
N LEU A 482 14.88 23.66 -3.65
CA LEU A 482 15.60 24.88 -4.06
C LEU A 482 16.95 25.02 -3.35
N ASP A 483 17.04 24.69 -2.07
CA ASP A 483 18.29 24.72 -1.28
C ASP A 483 19.18 23.51 -1.55
N TRP A 484 18.59 22.33 -1.83
CA TRP A 484 19.34 21.08 -2.10
C TRP A 484 20.06 21.09 -3.43
N LEU A 485 19.50 21.76 -4.44
CA LEU A 485 20.04 21.91 -5.78
C LEU A 485 21.34 22.75 -5.77
N GLN A 486 22.42 22.21 -6.28
CA GLN A 486 23.73 22.84 -6.37
C GLN A 486 24.04 23.27 -7.80
N GLN A 487 24.35 24.56 -8.00
CA GLN A 487 24.72 25.09 -9.31
C GLN A 487 26.15 24.66 -9.67
N ARG A 488 26.35 24.23 -10.91
CA ARG A 488 27.68 23.90 -11.45
C ARG A 488 28.17 24.94 -12.47
N GLU A 489 29.40 24.70 -12.95
CA GLU A 489 30.07 25.62 -13.89
C GLU A 489 29.35 25.84 -15.21
N ASP A 490 28.52 24.88 -15.64
CA ASP A 490 27.64 24.97 -16.82
C ASP A 490 26.38 25.82 -16.59
N GLY A 491 26.19 26.32 -15.37
CA GLY A 491 25.04 27.15 -14.97
C GLY A 491 23.79 26.37 -14.62
N LEU A 492 23.76 25.06 -14.78
CA LEU A 492 22.64 24.20 -14.43
C LEU A 492 22.71 23.76 -12.95
N TYR A 493 21.57 23.28 -12.43
CA TYR A 493 21.44 22.83 -11.05
C TYR A 493 21.27 21.32 -10.95
N TYR A 494 21.94 20.71 -9.98
CA TYR A 494 22.03 19.27 -9.78
C TYR A 494 21.85 18.89 -8.31
N THR A 495 21.20 17.76 -8.04
CA THR A 495 21.19 17.16 -6.68
C THR A 495 22.52 16.46 -6.41
N ALA A 496 23.05 16.58 -5.18
CA ALA A 496 24.21 15.84 -4.72
C ALA A 496 24.24 15.78 -3.18
N PRO A 497 24.35 14.57 -2.58
CA PRO A 497 24.30 13.24 -3.18
C PRO A 497 22.98 12.91 -3.87
N SER A 498 23.00 11.95 -4.82
CA SER A 498 21.85 11.43 -5.53
C SER A 498 22.02 9.93 -5.78
N THR A 499 20.97 9.15 -5.56
CA THR A 499 20.95 7.71 -5.86
C THR A 499 19.79 7.40 -6.80
N SER A 500 19.96 6.42 -7.70
CA SER A 500 18.82 5.85 -8.42
C SER A 500 18.39 4.59 -7.68
N PRO A 501 17.29 4.63 -6.94
CA PRO A 501 16.91 3.47 -6.13
C PRO A 501 16.73 2.21 -6.98
N GLU A 502 17.35 1.08 -6.67
CA GLU A 502 18.51 0.85 -5.79
C GLU A 502 19.67 0.35 -6.66
N ASN A 503 19.72 0.84 -7.94
CA ASN A 503 20.63 0.36 -8.96
C ASN A 503 22.04 0.93 -8.77
N THR A 504 23.02 0.25 -9.35
CA THR A 504 24.45 0.62 -9.31
C THR A 504 25.05 0.64 -10.70
N PHE A 505 26.05 1.48 -10.86
CA PHE A 505 26.85 1.59 -12.08
C PHE A 505 28.31 1.22 -11.80
N LYS A 506 29.07 0.95 -12.85
CA LYS A 506 30.51 0.73 -12.76
C LYS A 506 31.26 2.07 -12.88
N ASP A 507 32.14 2.36 -11.92
CA ASP A 507 33.10 3.46 -12.04
C ASP A 507 34.24 3.11 -12.98
N GLY A 508 35.21 4.03 -13.14
CA GLY A 508 36.39 3.82 -14.01
C GLY A 508 37.35 2.70 -13.56
N GLU A 509 37.21 2.23 -12.32
CA GLU A 509 37.97 1.14 -11.71
C GLU A 509 37.22 -0.18 -11.62
N GLY A 510 35.90 -0.15 -11.96
CA GLY A 510 35.01 -1.33 -11.97
C GLY A 510 34.27 -1.57 -10.67
N HIS A 511 34.28 -0.64 -9.71
CA HIS A 511 33.48 -0.75 -8.50
C HIS A 511 31.99 -0.53 -8.80
N ALA A 512 31.13 -1.21 -8.04
CA ALA A 512 29.69 -0.98 -8.09
C ALA A 512 29.34 0.23 -7.22
N CYS A 513 28.96 1.35 -7.84
CA CYS A 513 28.62 2.61 -7.17
C CYS A 513 27.12 2.90 -7.27
N GLY A 514 26.48 3.22 -6.14
CA GLY A 514 25.06 3.62 -6.08
C GLY A 514 24.89 5.14 -6.00
N VAL A 515 25.92 5.87 -5.58
CA VAL A 515 25.85 7.32 -5.34
C VAL A 515 26.45 8.09 -6.51
N SER A 516 25.72 9.09 -6.99
CA SER A 516 26.18 10.03 -8.03
C SER A 516 25.61 11.42 -7.78
N TYR A 517 25.48 12.23 -8.83
CA TYR A 517 24.73 13.49 -8.81
C TYR A 517 23.64 13.45 -9.88
N MET A 518 22.47 14.04 -9.59
CA MET A 518 21.32 14.18 -10.47
C MET A 518 21.00 12.91 -11.26
N THR A 519 20.41 11.93 -10.60
CA THR A 519 19.82 10.79 -11.32
C THR A 519 18.59 11.25 -12.11
N THR A 520 18.22 10.49 -13.14
CA THR A 520 17.03 10.79 -13.95
C THR A 520 15.77 10.79 -13.10
N MET A 521 15.70 9.94 -12.07
CA MET A 521 14.58 9.90 -11.15
C MET A 521 14.48 11.16 -10.30
N ASP A 522 15.59 11.64 -9.72
CA ASP A 522 15.63 12.91 -8.97
C ASP A 522 15.14 14.07 -9.85
N LEU A 523 15.66 14.15 -11.07
CA LEU A 523 15.25 15.17 -12.04
C LEU A 523 13.75 15.14 -12.31
N ALA A 524 13.19 13.93 -12.51
CA ALA A 524 11.79 13.74 -12.81
C ALA A 524 10.89 14.11 -11.62
N ILE A 525 11.26 13.70 -10.42
CA ILE A 525 10.53 14.02 -9.18
C ILE A 525 10.50 15.53 -8.93
N ILE A 526 11.65 16.22 -9.10
CA ILE A 526 11.72 17.67 -8.91
C ILE A 526 10.87 18.42 -9.94
N LYS A 527 10.90 17.98 -11.21
CA LYS A 527 10.03 18.57 -12.26
C LYS A 527 8.55 18.39 -11.92
N GLU A 528 8.16 17.21 -11.43
CA GLU A 528 6.80 16.91 -11.00
C GLU A 528 6.39 17.78 -9.80
N LEU A 529 7.22 17.85 -8.76
CA LEU A 529 6.97 18.66 -7.57
C LEU A 529 6.76 20.15 -7.96
N PHE A 530 7.63 20.71 -8.80
CA PHE A 530 7.54 22.11 -9.21
C PHE A 530 6.28 22.38 -10.02
N ALA A 531 5.90 21.46 -10.91
CA ALA A 531 4.67 21.58 -11.67
C ALA A 531 3.43 21.54 -10.76
N ASN A 532 3.37 20.58 -9.84
CA ASN A 532 2.27 20.41 -8.88
C ASN A 532 2.13 21.63 -7.96
N TYR A 533 3.26 22.19 -7.48
CA TYR A 533 3.25 23.40 -6.66
C TYR A 533 2.70 24.60 -7.43
N LEU A 534 3.16 24.82 -8.68
CA LEU A 534 2.67 25.94 -9.51
C LEU A 534 1.18 25.80 -9.83
N GLU A 535 0.73 24.59 -10.11
CA GLU A 535 -0.69 24.28 -10.33
C GLU A 535 -1.51 24.55 -9.06
N ALA A 536 -1.04 24.07 -7.89
CA ALA A 536 -1.69 24.32 -6.60
C ALA A 536 -1.79 25.83 -6.29
N CYS A 537 -0.73 26.61 -6.55
CA CYS A 537 -0.76 28.07 -6.40
C CYS A 537 -1.80 28.72 -7.30
N ASN A 538 -1.90 28.27 -8.56
CA ASN A 538 -2.91 28.77 -9.49
C ASN A 538 -4.33 28.43 -9.02
N VAL A 539 -4.58 27.20 -8.58
CA VAL A 539 -5.89 26.75 -8.09
C VAL A 539 -6.32 27.52 -6.82
N LEU A 540 -5.39 27.77 -5.92
CA LEU A 540 -5.63 28.48 -4.65
C LEU A 540 -5.48 29.99 -4.76
N GLU A 541 -5.20 30.54 -5.96
CA GLU A 541 -4.98 31.95 -6.23
C GLU A 541 -3.87 32.56 -5.35
N ILE A 542 -2.85 31.78 -5.03
CA ILE A 542 -1.72 32.22 -4.19
C ILE A 542 -0.75 33.07 -5.00
N LYS A 543 -0.25 34.13 -4.37
CA LYS A 543 0.76 35.04 -4.93
C LYS A 543 1.90 35.16 -3.93
N GLU A 544 3.06 34.59 -4.26
CA GLU A 544 4.28 34.66 -3.44
C GLU A 544 5.53 34.62 -4.34
N ASP A 545 6.64 35.16 -3.84
CA ASP A 545 7.91 35.25 -4.58
C ASP A 545 8.50 33.87 -4.93
N LEU A 546 8.11 32.83 -4.19
CA LEU A 546 8.55 31.47 -4.42
C LEU A 546 8.13 30.95 -5.81
N ILE A 547 7.00 31.43 -6.35
CA ILE A 547 6.51 31.08 -7.70
C ILE A 547 7.55 31.49 -8.76
N GLU A 548 8.12 32.70 -8.64
CA GLU A 548 9.14 33.20 -9.58
C GLU A 548 10.42 32.38 -9.45
N GLN A 549 10.87 32.10 -8.21
CA GLN A 549 12.06 31.27 -7.96
C GLN A 549 11.92 29.86 -8.56
N VAL A 550 10.76 29.21 -8.42
CA VAL A 550 10.48 27.90 -9.02
C VAL A 550 10.51 27.97 -10.54
N ASN A 551 9.88 28.98 -11.14
CA ASN A 551 9.87 29.17 -12.59
C ASN A 551 11.28 29.40 -13.17
N GLU A 552 12.12 30.15 -12.47
CA GLU A 552 13.50 30.37 -12.88
C GLU A 552 14.35 29.11 -12.72
N ARG A 553 14.25 28.43 -11.56
CA ARG A 553 14.99 27.21 -11.28
C ARG A 553 14.64 26.08 -12.25
N SER A 554 13.35 25.96 -12.62
CA SER A 554 12.88 24.94 -13.59
C SER A 554 13.58 25.05 -14.95
N LYS A 555 13.90 26.28 -15.40
CA LYS A 555 14.60 26.53 -16.66
C LYS A 555 16.08 26.13 -16.61
N LEU A 556 16.64 26.03 -15.42
CA LEU A 556 18.05 25.71 -15.16
C LEU A 556 18.26 24.27 -14.69
N LEU A 557 17.23 23.43 -14.74
CA LEU A 557 17.38 21.98 -14.58
C LEU A 557 17.89 21.35 -15.89
N PRO A 558 18.69 20.26 -15.82
CA PRO A 558 19.11 19.55 -17.02
C PRO A 558 17.93 18.93 -17.77
N ASN A 559 18.14 18.58 -19.03
CA ASN A 559 17.19 17.83 -19.82
C ASN A 559 17.38 16.31 -19.59
N TYR A 560 16.33 15.53 -19.83
CA TYR A 560 16.44 14.08 -19.94
C TYR A 560 17.43 13.70 -21.04
N GLN A 561 18.26 12.69 -20.77
CA GLN A 561 19.29 12.24 -21.70
C GLN A 561 18.95 10.86 -22.27
N ILE A 562 19.25 10.68 -23.55
CA ILE A 562 19.16 9.38 -24.23
C ILE A 562 20.60 8.87 -24.41
N GLY A 563 20.90 7.69 -23.88
CA GLY A 563 22.21 7.09 -23.92
C GLY A 563 22.60 6.52 -25.27
N ARG A 564 23.85 6.04 -25.38
CA ARG A 564 24.44 5.44 -26.60
C ARG A 564 23.59 4.32 -27.20
N THR A 565 22.90 3.56 -26.34
CA THR A 565 22.05 2.45 -26.76
C THR A 565 20.67 2.91 -27.20
N GLY A 566 20.34 4.19 -27.06
CA GLY A 566 19.03 4.78 -27.39
C GLY A 566 17.97 4.56 -26.32
N LYS A 567 18.33 4.10 -25.09
CA LYS A 567 17.49 4.08 -23.92
C LYS A 567 17.63 5.38 -23.13
N ILE A 568 16.63 5.73 -22.30
CA ILE A 568 16.75 6.81 -21.35
C ILE A 568 17.90 6.50 -20.36
N GLN A 569 18.75 7.48 -20.08
CA GLN A 569 19.84 7.29 -19.12
C GLN A 569 19.28 7.19 -17.69
N GLU A 570 19.90 6.39 -16.85
CA GLU A 570 19.56 6.27 -15.44
C GLU A 570 20.27 7.33 -14.60
N TRP A 571 21.49 7.64 -14.92
CA TRP A 571 22.31 8.66 -14.28
C TRP A 571 22.59 9.81 -15.24
N ILE A 572 23.14 10.89 -14.69
CA ILE A 572 23.49 12.08 -15.49
C ILE A 572 24.49 11.78 -16.62
N LYS A 573 25.29 10.75 -16.46
CA LYS A 573 26.19 10.22 -17.50
C LYS A 573 25.76 8.84 -17.92
N ASP A 574 26.15 8.46 -19.15
CA ASP A 574 25.86 7.13 -19.73
C ASP A 574 26.83 6.08 -19.17
N PHE A 575 26.70 5.81 -17.86
CA PHE A 575 27.48 4.80 -17.16
C PHE A 575 27.07 3.38 -17.59
N GLU A 576 28.00 2.43 -17.46
CA GLU A 576 27.68 1.01 -17.57
C GLU A 576 26.97 0.54 -16.30
N GLU A 577 25.76 0.00 -16.43
CA GLU A 577 25.03 -0.58 -15.30
C GLU A 577 25.78 -1.80 -14.75
N PHE A 578 25.85 -1.92 -13.43
CA PHE A 578 26.40 -3.11 -12.79
C PHE A 578 25.41 -4.28 -12.86
N ASP A 579 24.10 -4.00 -12.68
CA ASP A 579 23.00 -4.96 -12.80
C ASP A 579 21.96 -4.45 -13.80
N VAL A 580 22.10 -4.84 -15.07
CA VAL A 580 21.18 -4.44 -16.16
C VAL A 580 19.76 -4.94 -15.91
N GLY A 581 19.60 -6.09 -15.24
CA GLY A 581 18.32 -6.70 -14.89
C GLY A 581 17.77 -6.26 -13.53
N HIS A 582 18.26 -5.16 -12.97
CA HIS A 582 17.78 -4.67 -11.67
C HIS A 582 16.28 -4.39 -11.69
N ARG A 583 15.59 -4.74 -10.60
CA ARG A 583 14.14 -4.75 -10.46
C ARG A 583 13.45 -3.36 -10.49
N HIS A 584 14.18 -2.25 -10.26
CA HIS A 584 13.60 -0.91 -10.29
C HIS A 584 13.54 -0.31 -11.69
N PHE A 585 12.50 0.47 -11.96
CA PHE A 585 12.29 1.25 -13.18
C PHE A 585 12.48 2.76 -12.94
N SER A 586 13.36 3.14 -12.04
CA SER A 586 13.59 4.52 -11.60
C SER A 586 13.71 5.56 -12.73
N PRO A 587 14.45 5.31 -13.82
CA PRO A 587 14.62 6.29 -14.90
C PRO A 587 13.32 6.64 -15.65
N VAL A 588 12.33 5.75 -15.64
CA VAL A 588 11.05 5.97 -16.32
C VAL A 588 9.95 6.52 -15.41
N PHE A 589 10.32 6.93 -14.18
CA PHE A 589 9.40 7.61 -13.27
C PHE A 589 8.66 8.78 -13.94
N GLY A 590 9.38 9.62 -14.69
CA GLY A 590 8.78 10.78 -15.35
C GLY A 590 7.71 10.44 -16.39
N PHE A 591 7.66 9.18 -16.87
CA PHE A 591 6.63 8.66 -17.75
C PHE A 591 5.48 8.01 -16.98
N HIS A 592 5.80 7.21 -15.94
CA HIS A 592 4.85 6.65 -14.99
C HIS A 592 5.55 6.30 -13.67
N PRO A 593 5.03 6.73 -12.50
CA PRO A 593 3.74 7.40 -12.23
C PRO A 593 3.71 8.91 -12.55
N GLY A 594 4.86 9.55 -12.72
CA GLY A 594 4.97 10.97 -13.04
C GLY A 594 4.39 11.34 -14.41
N HIS A 595 4.37 12.65 -14.70
CA HIS A 595 3.76 13.22 -15.90
C HIS A 595 4.73 14.16 -16.66
N SER A 596 6.01 14.21 -16.23
CA SER A 596 7.01 15.12 -16.81
C SER A 596 7.53 14.65 -18.18
N ILE A 597 7.35 13.38 -18.54
CA ILE A 597 7.53 12.82 -19.89
C ILE A 597 6.15 12.55 -20.49
N LYS A 598 5.74 13.37 -21.45
CA LYS A 598 4.41 13.27 -22.06
C LYS A 598 4.40 12.27 -23.21
N LYS A 599 3.23 11.67 -23.50
CA LYS A 599 3.04 10.77 -24.66
C LYS A 599 3.40 11.45 -26.00
N THR A 600 3.38 12.78 -26.05
CA THR A 600 3.79 13.58 -27.21
C THR A 600 5.29 13.66 -27.40
N ASP A 601 6.10 13.37 -26.37
CA ASP A 601 7.55 13.39 -26.41
C ASP A 601 8.09 12.09 -27.01
N THR A 602 7.77 11.85 -28.28
CA THR A 602 7.91 10.57 -28.96
C THR A 602 9.31 9.94 -28.88
N GLU A 603 10.37 10.75 -28.85
CA GLU A 603 11.75 10.24 -28.74
C GLU A 603 12.04 9.74 -27.31
N LEU A 604 11.60 10.51 -26.29
CA LEU A 604 11.75 10.10 -24.88
C LEU A 604 10.90 8.87 -24.57
N VAL A 605 9.65 8.82 -25.10
CA VAL A 605 8.77 7.66 -24.92
C VAL A 605 9.39 6.38 -25.53
N LYS A 606 9.98 6.47 -26.74
CA LYS A 606 10.73 5.37 -27.34
C LYS A 606 11.96 4.96 -26.51
N ALA A 607 12.65 5.94 -25.94
CA ALA A 607 13.80 5.67 -25.08
C ALA A 607 13.39 4.99 -23.76
N CYS A 608 12.25 5.39 -23.17
CA CYS A 608 11.65 4.71 -22.03
C CYS A 608 11.25 3.27 -22.38
N GLN A 609 10.56 3.06 -23.52
CA GLN A 609 10.19 1.72 -23.97
C GLN A 609 11.41 0.83 -24.13
N LYS A 610 12.47 1.34 -24.75
CA LYS A 610 13.72 0.58 -24.95
C LYS A 610 14.38 0.22 -23.62
N PHE A 611 14.36 1.12 -22.63
CA PHE A 611 14.84 0.86 -21.29
C PHE A 611 14.06 -0.30 -20.63
N ILE A 612 12.73 -0.27 -20.73
CA ILE A 612 11.85 -1.32 -20.19
C ILE A 612 12.16 -2.67 -20.86
N GLU A 613 12.27 -2.70 -22.18
CA GLU A 613 12.54 -3.92 -22.95
C GLU A 613 13.90 -4.54 -22.60
N GLU A 614 14.93 -3.71 -22.43
CA GLU A 614 16.26 -4.17 -22.02
C GLU A 614 16.28 -4.71 -20.58
N LYS A 615 15.63 -4.01 -19.63
CA LYS A 615 15.48 -4.50 -18.24
C LYS A 615 14.83 -5.89 -18.24
N VAL A 616 13.69 -6.02 -18.89
CA VAL A 616 12.93 -7.28 -18.93
C VAL A 616 13.71 -8.41 -19.58
N ALA A 617 14.47 -8.14 -20.65
CA ALA A 617 15.31 -9.13 -21.31
C ALA A 617 16.43 -9.67 -20.41
N ASN A 618 16.81 -8.95 -19.36
CA ASN A 618 17.90 -9.30 -18.44
C ASN A 618 17.41 -9.65 -17.03
N TYR A 619 16.08 -9.72 -16.80
CA TYR A 619 15.55 -10.10 -15.48
C TYR A 619 16.03 -11.49 -15.06
N LYS A 620 16.52 -11.57 -13.81
CA LYS A 620 16.82 -12.83 -13.14
C LYS A 620 15.61 -13.43 -12.47
N GLN A 621 14.77 -12.57 -11.87
CA GLN A 621 13.55 -12.93 -11.16
C GLN A 621 12.53 -11.80 -11.27
N GLN A 622 11.27 -12.15 -11.49
CA GLN A 622 10.16 -11.21 -11.50
C GLN A 622 9.58 -11.11 -10.09
N ILE A 623 9.56 -9.88 -9.54
CA ILE A 623 9.02 -9.58 -8.22
C ILE A 623 7.67 -8.91 -8.39
N GLY A 624 6.73 -9.15 -7.46
CA GLY A 624 5.35 -8.68 -7.59
C GLY A 624 5.21 -7.19 -7.88
N TRP A 625 5.77 -6.30 -7.05
CA TRP A 625 5.67 -4.85 -7.28
C TRP A 625 6.38 -4.39 -8.57
N SER A 626 7.51 -5.01 -8.92
CA SER A 626 8.22 -4.68 -10.16
C SER A 626 7.37 -5.06 -11.38
N CYS A 627 6.71 -6.23 -11.33
CA CYS A 627 5.75 -6.66 -12.33
C CYS A 627 4.56 -5.70 -12.41
N ALA A 628 4.01 -5.28 -11.27
CA ALA A 628 2.90 -4.33 -11.21
C ALA A 628 3.28 -2.97 -11.83
N TRP A 629 4.50 -2.46 -11.58
CA TRP A 629 5.00 -1.26 -12.26
C TRP A 629 5.09 -1.46 -13.76
N LEU A 630 5.60 -2.61 -14.19
CA LEU A 630 5.72 -2.96 -15.61
C LEU A 630 4.35 -3.01 -16.32
N ILE A 631 3.32 -3.55 -15.65
CA ILE A 631 1.94 -3.56 -16.20
C ILE A 631 1.47 -2.11 -16.42
N ASN A 632 1.65 -1.23 -15.43
CA ASN A 632 1.29 0.19 -15.54
C ASN A 632 2.05 0.89 -16.69
N LEU A 633 3.34 0.62 -16.85
CA LEU A 633 4.16 1.17 -17.94
C LEU A 633 3.65 0.74 -19.32
N TRP A 634 3.33 -0.55 -19.51
CA TRP A 634 2.78 -1.01 -20.78
C TRP A 634 1.36 -0.49 -21.02
N ALA A 635 0.53 -0.34 -19.98
CA ALA A 635 -0.77 0.30 -20.08
C ALA A 635 -0.63 1.77 -20.52
N ARG A 636 0.32 2.50 -19.92
CA ARG A 636 0.63 3.89 -20.29
C ARG A 636 1.16 4.00 -21.72
N LEU A 637 1.93 3.03 -22.20
CA LEU A 637 2.37 2.94 -23.62
C LEU A 637 1.24 2.60 -24.58
N GLY A 638 0.08 2.13 -24.09
CA GLY A 638 -1.06 1.71 -24.91
C GLY A 638 -0.95 0.29 -25.46
N ASP A 639 -0.04 -0.52 -24.91
CA ASP A 639 0.13 -1.93 -25.30
C ASP A 639 -0.63 -2.84 -24.34
N GLY A 640 -1.92 -3.02 -24.60
CA GLY A 640 -2.79 -3.89 -23.80
C GLY A 640 -2.40 -5.36 -23.84
N THR A 641 -1.73 -5.82 -24.89
CA THR A 641 -1.26 -7.20 -25.02
C THR A 641 -0.13 -7.48 -24.03
N LYS A 642 0.88 -6.60 -23.99
CA LYS A 642 1.97 -6.72 -23.02
C LYS A 642 1.51 -6.45 -21.59
N ALA A 643 0.64 -5.46 -21.37
CA ALA A 643 0.08 -5.19 -20.04
C ALA A 643 -0.64 -6.43 -19.49
N ASN A 644 -1.51 -7.07 -20.28
CA ASN A 644 -2.20 -8.30 -19.86
C ASN A 644 -1.25 -9.49 -19.69
N TYR A 645 -0.25 -9.62 -20.53
CA TYR A 645 0.76 -10.68 -20.39
C TYR A 645 1.41 -10.61 -19.00
N TYR A 646 1.87 -9.42 -18.58
CA TYR A 646 2.50 -9.25 -17.27
C TYR A 646 1.49 -9.32 -16.11
N TYR A 647 0.23 -8.95 -16.31
CA TYR A 647 -0.83 -9.17 -15.33
C TYR A 647 -1.09 -10.66 -15.08
N GLU A 648 -1.10 -11.47 -16.14
CA GLU A 648 -1.18 -12.92 -16.01
C GLU A 648 0.10 -13.54 -15.43
N GLU A 649 1.30 -13.00 -15.75
CA GLU A 649 2.57 -13.44 -15.15
C GLU A 649 2.62 -13.15 -13.65
N LEU A 650 2.09 -12.00 -13.20
CA LEU A 650 1.97 -11.69 -11.77
C LEU A 650 1.12 -12.77 -11.06
N LEU A 651 -0.03 -13.12 -11.62
CA LEU A 651 -0.87 -14.20 -11.09
C LEU A 651 -0.19 -15.57 -11.13
N ARG A 652 0.67 -15.82 -12.13
CA ARG A 652 1.38 -17.11 -12.27
C ARG A 652 2.52 -17.27 -11.27
N GLN A 653 3.27 -16.21 -10.99
CA GLN A 653 4.57 -16.33 -10.36
C GLN A 653 4.72 -15.54 -9.05
N SER A 654 3.84 -14.55 -8.82
CA SER A 654 4.04 -13.56 -7.76
C SER A 654 2.85 -13.42 -6.81
N VAL A 655 2.03 -14.48 -6.66
CA VAL A 655 0.95 -14.51 -5.66
C VAL A 655 0.88 -15.84 -4.93
N TYR A 656 0.54 -15.77 -3.64
CA TYR A 656 0.25 -16.92 -2.80
C TYR A 656 -1.15 -17.51 -3.05
N ASN A 657 -1.47 -18.63 -2.41
CA ASN A 657 -2.77 -19.29 -2.54
C ASN A 657 -3.94 -18.40 -2.11
N ASN A 658 -3.74 -17.45 -1.21
CA ASN A 658 -4.74 -16.45 -0.79
C ASN A 658 -4.73 -15.18 -1.65
N LEU A 659 -3.99 -15.18 -2.75
CA LEU A 659 -3.81 -14.05 -3.68
C LEU A 659 -3.05 -12.85 -3.08
N PHE A 660 -2.35 -12.99 -1.98
CA PHE A 660 -1.37 -11.99 -1.53
C PHE A 660 -0.17 -11.98 -2.47
N ASP A 661 0.34 -10.79 -2.77
CA ASP A 661 1.56 -10.60 -3.55
C ASP A 661 2.78 -11.14 -2.80
N LEU A 662 3.75 -11.61 -3.56
CA LEU A 662 4.98 -12.16 -2.99
C LEU A 662 6.22 -11.53 -3.60
N HIS A 663 7.21 -11.28 -2.73
CA HIS A 663 8.56 -10.93 -3.10
C HIS A 663 9.42 -12.20 -3.04
N PRO A 664 9.94 -12.70 -4.16
CA PRO A 664 10.85 -13.83 -4.15
C PRO A 664 12.14 -13.47 -3.40
N PRO A 665 12.79 -14.41 -2.75
CA PRO A 665 14.06 -14.17 -2.07
C PRO A 665 15.11 -13.64 -3.04
N LEU A 666 15.86 -12.65 -2.58
CA LEU A 666 16.99 -12.07 -3.31
C LEU A 666 18.23 -12.94 -3.11
N GLY A 667 18.47 -13.88 -4.02
CA GLY A 667 19.64 -14.75 -3.99
C GLY A 667 19.33 -16.21 -3.69
N GLU A 668 20.31 -17.10 -3.95
CA GLU A 668 20.21 -18.55 -3.73
C GLU A 668 20.75 -18.96 -2.34
N THR A 669 20.64 -18.10 -1.32
CA THR A 669 21.13 -18.46 0.01
C THR A 669 20.13 -19.40 0.69
N GLU A 670 20.64 -20.54 1.17
CA GLU A 670 19.85 -21.49 1.97
C GLU A 670 19.16 -20.77 3.14
N GLY A 671 17.82 -20.71 3.13
CA GLY A 671 16.99 -20.16 4.20
C GLY A 671 16.30 -18.83 3.91
N GLU A 672 16.52 -18.19 2.77
CA GLU A 672 15.68 -17.06 2.36
C GLU A 672 14.29 -17.56 1.98
N ARG A 673 13.27 -17.04 2.68
CA ARG A 673 11.86 -17.39 2.43
C ARG A 673 11.22 -16.35 1.54
N GLU A 674 10.27 -16.80 0.75
CA GLU A 674 9.32 -15.91 0.08
C GLU A 674 8.66 -14.97 1.10
N VAL A 675 8.47 -13.72 0.71
CA VAL A 675 7.98 -12.66 1.60
C VAL A 675 6.69 -12.06 1.04
N PHE A 676 5.67 -11.97 1.87
CA PHE A 676 4.49 -11.19 1.56
C PHE A 676 4.83 -9.69 1.52
N GLN A 677 4.54 -9.04 0.40
CA GLN A 677 4.47 -7.58 0.23
C GLN A 677 3.15 -7.25 -0.44
N ILE A 678 2.51 -6.12 -0.06
CA ILE A 678 1.16 -5.80 -0.57
C ILE A 678 1.17 -4.90 -1.80
N ASP A 679 2.30 -4.31 -2.11
CA ASP A 679 2.45 -3.30 -3.15
C ASP A 679 2.14 -3.82 -4.56
N GLY A 680 2.51 -5.06 -4.89
CA GLY A 680 2.14 -5.68 -6.15
C GLY A 680 0.63 -5.90 -6.30
N ASN A 681 -0.09 -6.20 -5.21
CA ASN A 681 -1.55 -6.23 -5.22
C ASN A 681 -2.13 -4.87 -5.65
N PHE A 682 -1.73 -3.80 -4.98
CA PHE A 682 -2.28 -2.46 -5.22
C PHE A 682 -1.87 -1.87 -6.56
N GLY A 683 -0.59 -2.03 -6.93
CA GLY A 683 -0.08 -1.59 -8.22
C GLY A 683 -0.74 -2.29 -9.41
N SER A 684 -1.11 -3.58 -9.27
CA SER A 684 -1.81 -4.30 -10.33
C SER A 684 -3.25 -3.84 -10.53
N ALA A 685 -3.95 -3.43 -9.46
CA ALA A 685 -5.29 -2.85 -9.59
C ALA A 685 -5.25 -1.46 -10.24
N SER A 686 -4.24 -0.63 -9.91
CA SER A 686 -3.98 0.63 -10.63
C SER A 686 -3.77 0.39 -12.12
N ALA A 687 -3.00 -0.63 -12.49
CA ALA A 687 -2.71 -0.98 -13.87
C ALA A 687 -3.97 -1.40 -14.64
N VAL A 688 -4.87 -2.18 -14.02
CA VAL A 688 -6.17 -2.53 -14.63
C VAL A 688 -6.99 -1.27 -14.90
N ALA A 689 -7.02 -0.33 -13.96
CA ALA A 689 -7.70 0.95 -14.18
C ALA A 689 -7.06 1.74 -15.35
N GLU A 690 -5.71 1.82 -15.41
CA GLU A 690 -4.99 2.51 -16.49
C GLU A 690 -5.19 1.84 -17.87
N MET A 691 -5.35 0.51 -17.93
CA MET A 691 -5.71 -0.19 -19.16
C MET A 691 -7.08 0.20 -19.70
N LEU A 692 -8.03 0.54 -18.82
CA LEU A 692 -9.41 0.85 -19.17
C LEU A 692 -9.69 2.34 -19.28
N LEU A 693 -8.98 3.18 -18.51
CA LEU A 693 -9.21 4.61 -18.42
C LEU A 693 -7.90 5.35 -18.17
N SER A 694 -7.48 6.21 -19.08
CA SER A 694 -6.36 7.15 -18.86
C SER A 694 -6.88 8.58 -18.92
N SER A 695 -6.44 9.46 -18.03
CA SER A 695 -6.95 10.82 -17.96
C SER A 695 -5.88 11.86 -17.63
N GLU A 696 -6.09 13.03 -18.18
CA GLU A 696 -5.39 14.29 -17.87
C GLU A 696 -6.47 15.37 -17.71
N ASP A 697 -6.12 16.55 -17.21
CA ASP A 697 -7.11 17.63 -17.06
C ASP A 697 -7.84 17.95 -18.38
N GLY A 698 -9.17 17.82 -18.36
CA GLY A 698 -10.04 18.06 -19.51
C GLY A 698 -9.92 17.02 -20.64
N LYS A 699 -9.20 15.91 -20.42
CA LYS A 699 -9.02 14.85 -21.42
C LYS A 699 -9.20 13.47 -20.80
N ILE A 700 -10.06 12.66 -21.39
CA ILE A 700 -10.30 11.29 -20.98
C ILE A 700 -10.09 10.37 -22.20
N THR A 701 -9.24 9.36 -22.06
CA THR A 701 -9.01 8.33 -23.07
C THR A 701 -9.61 7.00 -22.55
N ILE A 702 -10.63 6.51 -23.26
CA ILE A 702 -11.29 5.26 -22.91
C ILE A 702 -10.59 4.07 -23.58
N LEU A 703 -10.47 2.96 -22.87
CA LEU A 703 -9.87 1.70 -23.33
C LEU A 703 -8.49 1.89 -23.98
N PRO A 704 -7.55 2.69 -23.40
CA PRO A 704 -6.27 3.03 -24.04
C PRO A 704 -5.38 1.81 -24.27
N ALA A 705 -5.52 0.76 -23.45
CA ALA A 705 -4.72 -0.46 -23.51
C ALA A 705 -5.57 -1.71 -23.23
N LEU A 706 -6.73 -1.80 -23.88
CA LEU A 706 -7.63 -2.94 -23.68
C LEU A 706 -6.96 -4.25 -24.15
N PRO A 707 -6.87 -5.28 -23.27
CA PRO A 707 -6.32 -6.59 -23.63
C PRO A 707 -7.06 -7.27 -24.75
N GLU A 708 -6.34 -8.00 -25.60
CA GLU A 708 -6.92 -8.78 -26.71
C GLU A 708 -7.94 -9.82 -26.22
N SER A 709 -7.74 -10.39 -25.03
CA SER A 709 -8.61 -11.39 -24.41
C SER A 709 -9.87 -10.81 -23.77
N TRP A 710 -9.94 -9.48 -23.56
CA TRP A 710 -11.11 -8.85 -22.95
C TRP A 710 -12.09 -8.36 -24.03
N GLU A 711 -12.67 -9.31 -24.76
CA GLU A 711 -13.52 -9.01 -25.92
C GLU A 711 -14.74 -8.17 -25.57
N SER A 712 -15.40 -8.50 -24.47
CA SER A 712 -16.60 -7.81 -23.99
C SER A 712 -16.54 -7.64 -22.48
N GLY A 713 -17.06 -6.52 -22.00
CA GLY A 713 -17.10 -6.24 -20.58
C GLY A 713 -17.68 -4.89 -20.26
N LYS A 714 -17.71 -4.59 -18.99
CA LYS A 714 -18.08 -3.27 -18.45
C LYS A 714 -17.29 -2.97 -17.19
N VAL A 715 -16.91 -1.73 -17.05
CA VAL A 715 -16.40 -1.17 -15.80
C VAL A 715 -17.27 0.01 -15.41
N LYS A 716 -17.53 0.15 -14.13
CA LYS A 716 -18.31 1.27 -13.57
C LYS A 716 -17.51 1.98 -12.50
N GLY A 717 -17.68 3.29 -12.42
CA GLY A 717 -17.24 4.11 -11.33
C GLY A 717 -15.74 4.37 -11.27
N LEU A 718 -14.94 4.08 -12.33
CA LEU A 718 -13.55 4.53 -12.37
C LEU A 718 -13.51 6.05 -12.31
N LEU A 719 -12.55 6.59 -11.57
CA LEU A 719 -12.43 8.03 -11.42
C LEU A 719 -11.32 8.56 -12.35
N ALA A 720 -11.67 9.55 -13.16
CA ALA A 720 -10.73 10.31 -13.97
C ALA A 720 -10.25 11.57 -13.23
N VAL A 721 -9.06 12.05 -13.61
CA VAL A 721 -8.55 13.36 -13.19
C VAL A 721 -9.62 14.44 -13.51
N GLY A 722 -9.81 15.37 -12.59
CA GLY A 722 -10.90 16.35 -12.68
C GLY A 722 -12.14 15.98 -11.88
N GLY A 723 -12.11 14.86 -11.13
CA GLY A 723 -13.25 14.38 -10.32
C GLY A 723 -14.41 13.87 -11.18
N VAL A 724 -14.11 13.20 -12.29
CA VAL A 724 -15.11 12.64 -13.21
C VAL A 724 -15.20 11.13 -13.03
N GLU A 725 -16.32 10.67 -12.53
CA GLU A 725 -16.65 9.24 -12.48
C GLU A 725 -17.07 8.75 -13.88
N VAL A 726 -16.51 7.62 -14.30
CA VAL A 726 -16.64 7.09 -15.65
C VAL A 726 -17.05 5.64 -15.64
N ASP A 727 -18.20 5.33 -16.29
CA ASP A 727 -18.56 3.97 -16.67
C ASP A 727 -18.22 3.74 -18.14
N ILE A 728 -17.72 2.56 -18.46
CA ILE A 728 -17.41 2.16 -19.83
C ILE A 728 -17.98 0.77 -20.09
N ALA A 729 -18.76 0.61 -21.16
CA ALA A 729 -19.15 -0.69 -21.68
C ALA A 729 -18.53 -0.90 -23.06
N TRP A 730 -18.04 -2.13 -23.32
CA TRP A 730 -17.48 -2.49 -24.61
C TRP A 730 -17.92 -3.88 -25.05
N LYS A 731 -17.94 -4.08 -26.37
CA LYS A 731 -18.28 -5.36 -27.01
C LYS A 731 -17.42 -5.53 -28.25
N ASN A 732 -16.92 -6.75 -28.48
CA ASN A 732 -15.99 -7.04 -29.60
C ASN A 732 -14.84 -6.01 -29.62
N LYS A 733 -14.27 -5.69 -28.46
CA LYS A 733 -13.15 -4.74 -28.24
C LYS A 733 -13.46 -3.28 -28.61
N LYS A 734 -14.72 -2.92 -28.85
CA LYS A 734 -15.13 -1.56 -29.19
C LYS A 734 -15.99 -0.98 -28.08
N PRO A 735 -15.74 0.27 -27.67
CA PRO A 735 -16.61 0.91 -26.71
C PRO A 735 -18.02 1.09 -27.33
N ILE A 736 -19.05 0.79 -26.56
CA ILE A 736 -20.45 0.92 -26.98
C ILE A 736 -21.16 2.05 -26.26
N SER A 737 -20.84 2.30 -25.01
CA SER A 737 -21.40 3.40 -24.24
C SER A 737 -20.46 3.84 -23.15
N ILE A 738 -20.57 5.11 -22.76
CA ILE A 738 -19.96 5.67 -21.56
C ILE A 738 -21.01 6.41 -20.72
N SER A 739 -20.79 6.42 -19.40
CA SER A 739 -21.54 7.27 -18.49
C SER A 739 -20.56 8.15 -17.73
N LEU A 740 -20.86 9.41 -17.56
CA LEU A 740 -19.99 10.43 -16.96
C LEU A 740 -20.77 11.14 -15.85
N CYS A 741 -20.14 11.31 -14.68
CA CYS A 741 -20.66 12.11 -13.58
C CYS A 741 -19.50 12.94 -12.99
N SER A 742 -19.62 14.26 -12.97
CA SER A 742 -18.55 15.14 -12.50
C SER A 742 -18.83 15.73 -11.13
N SER A 743 -17.79 15.85 -10.30
CA SER A 743 -17.87 16.53 -9.00
C SER A 743 -17.87 18.07 -9.13
N VAL A 744 -17.53 18.61 -10.29
CA VAL A 744 -17.48 20.05 -10.59
C VAL A 744 -18.00 20.34 -12.02
N ASP A 745 -18.44 21.58 -12.29
CA ASP A 745 -18.75 22.00 -13.65
C ASP A 745 -17.49 22.07 -14.48
N GLN A 746 -17.44 21.39 -15.63
CA GLN A 746 -16.26 21.38 -16.49
C GLN A 746 -16.56 20.93 -17.93
N PHE A 747 -15.58 21.13 -18.80
CA PHE A 747 -15.61 20.62 -20.16
C PHE A 747 -14.53 19.59 -20.38
N ILE A 748 -14.88 18.45 -20.99
CA ILE A 748 -13.94 17.37 -21.28
C ILE A 748 -13.94 16.98 -22.76
N ASN A 749 -12.82 16.40 -23.21
CA ASN A 749 -12.68 15.76 -24.49
C ASN A 749 -12.53 14.24 -24.29
N ILE A 750 -13.26 13.45 -25.05
CA ILE A 750 -13.18 11.98 -25.03
C ILE A 750 -12.35 11.49 -26.19
N PHE A 751 -11.44 10.55 -25.91
CA PHE A 751 -10.58 9.90 -26.90
C PHE A 751 -10.74 8.37 -26.84
N TYR A 752 -10.61 7.74 -28.01
CA TYR A 752 -10.50 6.29 -28.19
C TYR A 752 -9.44 5.98 -29.24
N GLY A 753 -8.34 5.37 -28.84
CA GLY A 753 -7.14 5.28 -29.67
C GLY A 753 -6.65 6.68 -30.07
N ASN A 754 -6.42 6.89 -31.35
CA ASN A 754 -5.99 8.19 -31.90
C ASN A 754 -7.17 9.10 -32.31
N LYS A 755 -8.40 8.67 -32.07
CA LYS A 755 -9.60 9.41 -32.45
C LYS A 755 -10.13 10.20 -31.27
N LYS A 756 -10.63 11.39 -31.58
CA LYS A 756 -11.30 12.28 -30.63
C LYS A 756 -12.78 12.35 -30.96
N LEU A 757 -13.65 12.34 -29.94
CA LEU A 757 -15.05 12.64 -30.13
C LEU A 757 -15.22 14.08 -30.65
N THR A 758 -16.02 14.28 -31.70
CA THR A 758 -16.16 15.56 -32.40
C THR A 758 -16.65 16.66 -31.44
N GLU A 759 -17.61 16.32 -30.59
CA GLU A 759 -18.16 17.24 -29.62
C GLU A 759 -17.35 17.26 -28.33
N LYS A 760 -17.10 18.48 -27.81
CA LYS A 760 -16.61 18.68 -26.45
C LYS A 760 -17.78 18.55 -25.49
N ILE A 761 -17.65 17.73 -24.46
CA ILE A 761 -18.74 17.41 -23.54
C ILE A 761 -18.73 18.42 -22.40
N GLU A 762 -19.85 19.09 -22.17
CA GLU A 762 -20.09 19.92 -20.99
C GLU A 762 -20.67 19.05 -19.88
N LEU A 763 -19.98 18.96 -18.76
CA LEU A 763 -20.43 18.26 -17.56
C LEU A 763 -20.90 19.26 -16.51
N LYS A 764 -22.10 19.05 -15.99
CA LYS A 764 -22.62 19.77 -14.83
C LYS A 764 -22.38 18.95 -13.57
N LYS A 765 -22.11 19.65 -12.48
CA LYS A 765 -21.83 19.04 -11.17
C LYS A 765 -22.92 18.07 -10.76
N GLN A 766 -22.55 16.81 -10.50
CA GLN A 766 -23.41 15.71 -10.04
C GLN A 766 -24.57 15.34 -11.00
N GLU A 767 -24.50 15.79 -12.25
CA GLU A 767 -25.41 15.32 -13.29
C GLU A 767 -24.80 14.16 -14.06
N GLN A 768 -25.53 13.06 -14.20
CA GLN A 768 -25.10 11.90 -14.97
C GLN A 768 -25.42 12.13 -16.46
N GLN A 769 -24.44 11.94 -17.30
CA GLN A 769 -24.58 12.00 -18.75
C GLN A 769 -24.21 10.65 -19.38
N ILE A 770 -25.14 10.03 -20.10
CA ILE A 770 -24.92 8.77 -20.81
C ILE A 770 -24.78 9.06 -22.30
N ILE A 771 -23.73 8.51 -22.91
CA ILE A 771 -23.40 8.70 -24.33
C ILE A 771 -23.37 7.34 -25.01
N ASP A 772 -24.22 7.16 -26.02
CA ASP A 772 -24.18 6.02 -26.93
C ASP A 772 -23.11 6.27 -28.01
N LEU A 773 -22.01 5.55 -27.94
CA LEU A 773 -20.85 5.76 -28.81
C LEU A 773 -21.06 5.18 -30.24
N HIS A 774 -22.12 4.40 -30.48
CA HIS A 774 -22.49 3.94 -31.82
C HIS A 774 -22.99 5.08 -32.71
N SER A 775 -23.62 6.09 -32.12
CA SER A 775 -24.17 7.24 -32.82
C SER A 775 -23.20 8.42 -32.95
N CYS A 776 -22.02 8.32 -32.37
CA CYS A 776 -21.08 9.44 -32.29
C CYS A 776 -20.10 9.50 -33.47
N GLU A 777 -19.77 10.73 -33.87
CA GLU A 777 -18.71 10.98 -34.86
C GLU A 777 -17.35 11.13 -34.17
N TRP A 778 -16.36 10.45 -34.75
CA TRP A 778 -14.98 10.46 -34.28
C TRP A 778 -14.05 11.10 -35.34
N ILE A 779 -13.24 12.10 -34.96
CA ILE A 779 -12.26 12.79 -35.78
C ILE A 779 -10.83 12.43 -35.41
#